data_8eea2302549a7b62d2750e1db4a0ec2e
#
_entry.id   8eea2302549a7b62d2750e1db4a0ec2e
#
_cell.length_a   1.000
_cell.length_b   1.000
_cell.length_c   1.000
_cell.angle_alpha   90.00
_cell.angle_beta   90.00
_cell.angle_gamma   90.00
#
_symmetry.space_group_name_H-M   'P 1'
#
loop_
_entity.id
_entity.type
_entity.pdbx_description
1 polymer ?
#
loop_
_entity_poly.entity_id
_entity_poly.type
_entity_poly.pdbx_seq_one_letter_code
_entity_poly.pdbx_strand_id
1 'polypeptide(L)'
;MNIVEPVMLKELKGTDYKSLIKFRIRKILMICSNYDAFILEEDGQIESQIYREYIDLNISNPPQFVWVQSAAQARDVLNTVVGIDMVMCMYNVGDKDIFSLARELKQEGRSLPFVLLTHFSKEVYRRLALMDTSCIDYMFSWHGNADLIVAIIKLFEDLKNADNDILGVGVQAILLVEDSVRYYSTYLPELYKMIIKQSSEFNKETLNVQQRKLRKRSRPKILLATNLDDAMAMYSKYKSNLLGVISDVGFTVHKDDSPENEKLDAGIDLVKHIKADNPYMPILLQSSQDNISEVAEELGVGFLRKYSKTLMIQLSEYIRDEFGFGEFVFRDADRHEYGRASNLKELEFMMRNVPDDVLLYNTSKNMFTKWFLARGLFTLGSKFKDVTKSHFDTIQEMRDYISQQIHDYHALTGRGVIAHFDTESYGRHIWFARMGEGSIGGKARGLAFLNSMVYKNKLADKYEGVKISIPRTVVIATDYFDQFILENDLQYVIDSDVSDEEILSEFVAARLPEKLVEQLRVYVNTARSPFAVRSSSKLEDSSYQPFAGVYSTYMVPLVENRDQMLRMLGKAIKSVYASVFYGGSRTYIQTTGNLLSEEKMAVVVQSICGSNHDGLYYPMMSGVARSVNFYPIGSEKPEEGIVNLAFGLGKTVVDGGNTLRFSPRFPKKILQLSDVKLALRDTQKQMFALDLRPGAFKISCNDGINLAHPQIADVLKDYNHPELVASTFSLENNRMVPGVIAEGPKIISFDAILKYGRFPIAQILTDVMDICKKALMCDIEIEFAVDVIPASKGQELVMKLLQVRPVAEFGDDRGVTFEKAEELIPEKIITSTKALGSGFFEGMKYILSVPSTSFDSARTREMAEEVARINKQIKDEGASCLLIGPGRWGSSDPWLGIPVIWSDISEAKMIVETAIPGYRIEPSQGTHFFQNITSLGVGYLTIDTVYGDGTVDEEAIAGLECVYDGPYVKLYKAPECLTGFIDRNTNKAIIGY
;
A
#
# COMPACT_ATOMS: atom_id res chain seq x y z
N MET A 1 -41.87 -27.27 2.17
CA MET A 1 -40.87 -26.31 1.66
C MET A 1 -40.27 -25.62 2.88
N ASN A 2 -39.19 -26.16 3.41
CA ASN A 2 -38.43 -25.51 4.47
C ASN A 2 -37.41 -24.61 3.77
N ILE A 3 -37.65 -23.31 3.87
CA ILE A 3 -36.66 -22.29 3.47
C ILE A 3 -35.49 -22.42 4.46
N VAL A 4 -34.42 -23.07 4.00
CA VAL A 4 -33.15 -23.03 4.71
C VAL A 4 -32.69 -21.57 4.63
N GLU A 5 -32.66 -20.87 5.76
CA GLU A 5 -32.06 -19.53 5.83
C GLU A 5 -30.66 -19.58 5.19
N PRO A 6 -30.37 -18.63 4.26
CA PRO A 6 -29.06 -18.58 3.69
C PRO A 6 -28.04 -18.40 4.84
N VAL A 7 -27.08 -19.34 4.93
CA VAL A 7 -25.96 -19.24 5.88
C VAL A 7 -25.41 -17.84 5.75
N MET A 8 -25.62 -17.01 6.79
CA MET A 8 -25.12 -15.64 6.84
C MET A 8 -23.65 -15.67 6.49
N LEU A 9 -23.30 -15.05 5.38
CA LEU A 9 -21.93 -14.81 4.94
C LEU A 9 -21.19 -14.08 6.06
N LYS A 10 -20.52 -14.83 6.94
CA LYS A 10 -19.55 -14.22 7.86
C LYS A 10 -18.55 -13.50 6.99
N GLU A 11 -18.55 -12.15 7.07
CA GLU A 11 -17.57 -11.33 6.39
C GLU A 11 -16.18 -11.90 6.61
N LEU A 12 -15.39 -11.96 5.54
CA LEU A 12 -13.99 -12.37 5.58
C LEU A 12 -13.21 -11.35 6.44
N LYS A 13 -13.10 -11.60 7.74
CA LYS A 13 -12.23 -10.80 8.60
C LYS A 13 -10.80 -11.26 8.39
N GLY A 14 -9.93 -10.32 8.01
CA GLY A 14 -8.49 -10.61 7.88
C GLY A 14 -7.93 -11.15 9.20
N THR A 15 -7.08 -12.17 9.13
CA THR A 15 -6.41 -12.75 10.31
C THR A 15 -5.44 -11.73 10.92
N ASP A 16 -5.59 -11.45 12.21
CA ASP A 16 -4.64 -10.60 12.94
C ASP A 16 -3.38 -11.38 13.35
N TYR A 17 -2.46 -11.53 12.40
CA TYR A 17 -1.15 -12.17 12.65
C TYR A 17 -0.26 -11.40 13.66
N LYS A 18 -0.60 -10.15 14.01
CA LYS A 18 0.17 -9.37 14.99
C LYS A 18 -0.08 -9.87 16.41
N SER A 19 -1.26 -10.43 16.67
CA SER A 19 -1.63 -10.97 17.97
C SER A 19 -1.00 -12.34 18.27
N LEU A 20 -0.31 -12.96 17.31
CA LEU A 20 0.35 -14.25 17.44
C LEU A 20 1.73 -14.15 18.12
N ILE A 21 2.08 -15.18 18.84
CA ILE A 21 3.37 -15.34 19.55
C ILE A 21 3.63 -14.12 20.45
N LYS A 22 2.75 -13.89 21.40
CA LYS A 22 2.89 -12.80 22.38
C LYS A 22 4.06 -13.04 23.32
N PHE A 23 4.22 -14.27 23.78
CA PHE A 23 5.34 -14.70 24.59
C PHE A 23 6.49 -15.18 23.70
N ARG A 24 7.69 -14.68 23.96
CA ARG A 24 8.93 -15.07 23.30
C ARG A 24 10.03 -15.23 24.33
N ILE A 25 10.88 -16.19 24.13
CA ILE A 25 12.10 -16.37 24.95
C ILE A 25 13.17 -15.45 24.39
N ARG A 26 13.56 -14.47 25.19
CA ARG A 26 14.55 -13.42 24.84
C ARG A 26 15.86 -13.62 25.56
N LYS A 27 15.82 -14.09 26.82
CA LYS A 27 16.99 -14.36 27.62
C LYS A 27 16.91 -15.72 28.27
N ILE A 28 17.99 -16.47 28.17
CA ILE A 28 18.12 -17.81 28.72
C ILE A 28 19.27 -17.80 29.73
N LEU A 29 18.99 -18.27 30.93
CA LEU A 29 20.02 -18.57 31.93
C LEU A 29 20.54 -19.99 31.71
N MET A 30 21.79 -20.10 31.28
CA MET A 30 22.46 -21.38 31.08
C MET A 30 23.35 -21.71 32.29
N ILE A 31 23.08 -22.81 32.98
CA ILE A 31 23.83 -23.27 34.14
C ILE A 31 24.62 -24.53 33.71
N CYS A 32 25.95 -24.39 33.62
CA CYS A 32 26.83 -25.49 33.21
C CYS A 32 28.24 -25.35 33.79
N SER A 33 28.98 -26.45 33.87
CA SER A 33 30.39 -26.42 34.29
C SER A 33 31.25 -25.68 33.25
N ASN A 34 32.43 -25.20 33.65
CA ASN A 34 33.42 -24.63 32.71
C ASN A 34 33.78 -25.62 31.59
N TYR A 35 33.79 -26.95 31.89
CA TYR A 35 34.09 -27.96 30.92
C TYR A 35 32.95 -28.11 29.90
N ASP A 36 31.71 -28.11 30.36
CA ASP A 36 30.55 -28.15 29.48
C ASP A 36 30.43 -26.89 28.64
N ALA A 37 30.68 -25.71 29.25
CA ALA A 37 30.75 -24.45 28.52
C ALA A 37 31.84 -24.47 27.45
N PHE A 38 33.03 -25.01 27.79
CA PHE A 38 34.13 -25.13 26.83
C PHE A 38 33.79 -26.07 25.67
N ILE A 39 33.17 -27.24 25.94
CA ILE A 39 32.69 -28.13 24.89
C ILE A 39 31.64 -27.46 24.01
N LEU A 40 30.74 -26.66 24.60
CA LEU A 40 29.76 -25.89 23.88
C LEU A 40 30.40 -24.75 23.02
N GLU A 41 31.57 -24.23 23.45
CA GLU A 41 32.33 -23.19 22.74
C GLU A 41 33.34 -23.77 21.73
N GLU A 42 33.87 -24.99 21.93
CA GLU A 42 34.94 -25.59 21.12
C GLU A 42 34.51 -25.88 19.68
N ASP A 43 33.26 -26.21 19.45
CA ASP A 43 32.65 -26.38 18.14
C ASP A 43 32.27 -25.08 17.43
N GLY A 44 32.77 -23.95 17.89
CA GLY A 44 32.61 -22.65 17.26
C GLY A 44 31.43 -21.84 17.74
N GLN A 45 31.31 -21.68 19.05
CA GLN A 45 30.37 -20.73 19.67
C GLN A 45 28.90 -21.15 19.44
N ILE A 46 28.32 -21.85 20.37
CA ILE A 46 26.92 -22.32 20.29
C ILE A 46 25.95 -21.16 20.00
N GLU A 47 26.23 -19.96 20.51
CA GLU A 47 25.47 -18.77 20.19
C GLU A 47 25.55 -18.42 18.70
N SER A 48 26.72 -18.56 18.08
CA SER A 48 26.90 -18.34 16.64
C SER A 48 26.21 -19.42 15.80
N GLN A 49 26.20 -20.70 16.28
CA GLN A 49 25.47 -21.77 15.62
C GLN A 49 23.97 -21.55 15.73
N ILE A 50 23.44 -21.18 16.90
CA ILE A 50 22.03 -20.83 17.10
C ILE A 50 21.68 -19.63 16.23
N TYR A 51 22.54 -18.61 16.15
CA TYR A 51 22.35 -17.44 15.29
C TYR A 51 22.28 -17.84 13.80
N ARG A 52 23.15 -18.75 13.34
CA ARG A 52 23.10 -19.29 11.98
C ARG A 52 21.81 -20.07 11.75
N GLU A 53 21.41 -20.95 12.66
CA GLU A 53 20.14 -21.66 12.57
C GLU A 53 18.93 -20.69 12.48
N TYR A 54 18.96 -19.59 13.25
CA TYR A 54 17.92 -18.55 13.15
C TYR A 54 17.93 -17.87 11.77
N ILE A 55 19.11 -17.65 11.19
CA ILE A 55 19.25 -17.11 9.82
C ILE A 55 18.76 -18.12 8.79
N ASP A 56 19.23 -19.37 8.84
CA ASP A 56 18.92 -20.42 7.88
C ASP A 56 17.42 -20.75 7.87
N LEU A 57 16.82 -20.80 9.05
CA LEU A 57 15.37 -20.95 9.22
C LEU A 57 14.60 -19.61 9.02
N ASN A 58 15.32 -18.52 8.77
CA ASN A 58 14.75 -17.18 8.57
C ASN A 58 13.84 -16.75 9.75
N ILE A 59 14.26 -17.04 10.98
CA ILE A 59 13.60 -16.63 12.23
C ILE A 59 14.26 -15.34 12.71
N SER A 60 13.46 -14.43 13.27
CA SER A 60 13.95 -13.14 13.80
C SER A 60 14.24 -13.22 15.30
N ASN A 61 15.23 -12.45 15.74
CA ASN A 61 15.57 -12.23 17.14
C ASN A 61 15.97 -13.51 17.89
N PRO A 62 17.22 -14.00 17.73
CA PRO A 62 17.79 -15.08 18.55
C PRO A 62 17.84 -14.62 20.02
N PRO A 63 17.72 -15.57 21.00
CA PRO A 63 17.81 -15.24 22.41
C PRO A 63 19.23 -14.87 22.82
N GLN A 64 19.36 -14.13 23.92
CA GLN A 64 20.62 -13.88 24.59
C GLN A 64 20.85 -14.96 25.67
N PHE A 65 22.08 -15.44 25.78
CA PHE A 65 22.49 -16.38 26.83
C PHE A 65 23.22 -15.68 27.97
N VAL A 66 22.89 -16.06 29.19
CA VAL A 66 23.60 -15.64 30.40
C VAL A 66 24.17 -16.90 31.01
N TRP A 67 25.49 -17.03 31.01
CA TRP A 67 26.21 -18.23 31.45
C TRP A 67 26.61 -18.10 32.92
N VAL A 68 26.35 -19.16 33.69
CA VAL A 68 26.75 -19.28 35.07
C VAL A 68 27.22 -20.71 35.37
N GLN A 69 28.10 -20.89 36.36
CA GLN A 69 28.75 -22.16 36.62
C GLN A 69 28.21 -22.89 37.86
N SER A 70 27.40 -22.18 38.67
CA SER A 70 26.93 -22.72 39.95
C SER A 70 25.47 -22.28 40.21
N ALA A 71 24.77 -23.05 41.04
CA ALA A 71 23.46 -22.71 41.54
C ALA A 71 23.42 -21.36 42.31
N ALA A 72 24.48 -21.05 43.04
CA ALA A 72 24.61 -19.78 43.78
C ALA A 72 24.65 -18.58 42.78
N GLN A 73 25.50 -18.70 41.76
CA GLN A 73 25.58 -17.64 40.71
C GLN A 73 24.26 -17.52 39.95
N ALA A 74 23.60 -18.66 39.66
CA ALA A 74 22.28 -18.65 38.99
C ALA A 74 21.26 -17.86 39.82
N ARG A 75 21.25 -18.02 41.13
CA ARG A 75 20.36 -17.28 42.04
C ARG A 75 20.67 -15.79 42.04
N ASP A 76 21.93 -15.41 42.08
CA ASP A 76 22.35 -14.00 42.02
C ASP A 76 21.91 -13.35 40.70
N VAL A 77 22.12 -14.02 39.60
CA VAL A 77 21.70 -13.57 38.27
C VAL A 77 20.18 -13.42 38.20
N LEU A 78 19.41 -14.41 38.67
CA LEU A 78 17.95 -14.37 38.72
C LEU A 78 17.40 -13.23 39.59
N ASN A 79 18.19 -12.73 40.56
CA ASN A 79 17.80 -11.60 41.43
C ASN A 79 18.25 -10.25 40.85
N THR A 80 19.30 -10.21 40.05
CA THR A 80 19.91 -8.96 39.55
C THR A 80 19.57 -8.66 38.08
N VAL A 81 19.43 -9.69 37.23
CA VAL A 81 19.18 -9.55 35.81
C VAL A 81 17.68 -9.66 35.54
N VAL A 82 17.08 -8.61 35.05
CA VAL A 82 15.65 -8.58 34.66
C VAL A 82 15.43 -9.22 33.31
N GLY A 83 14.33 -10.01 33.18
CA GLY A 83 13.86 -10.49 31.89
C GLY A 83 14.45 -11.83 31.45
N ILE A 84 14.88 -12.66 32.39
CA ILE A 84 15.18 -14.07 32.11
C ILE A 84 13.84 -14.81 31.92
N ASP A 85 13.70 -15.48 30.76
CA ASP A 85 12.46 -16.14 30.34
C ASP A 85 12.51 -17.67 30.51
N MET A 86 13.74 -18.24 30.64
CA MET A 86 13.95 -19.69 30.74
C MET A 86 15.27 -19.98 31.46
N VAL A 87 15.30 -21.09 32.19
CA VAL A 87 16.53 -21.68 32.77
C VAL A 87 16.82 -22.98 32.05
N MET A 88 18.03 -23.14 31.52
CA MET A 88 18.57 -24.40 31.00
C MET A 88 19.76 -24.79 31.87
N CYS A 89 19.83 -26.03 32.21
CA CYS A 89 20.84 -26.54 33.13
C CYS A 89 21.41 -27.87 32.64
N MET A 90 22.74 -28.02 32.72
CA MET A 90 23.38 -29.30 32.57
C MET A 90 23.24 -30.13 33.85
N TYR A 91 23.25 -31.46 33.73
CA TYR A 91 23.06 -32.37 34.87
C TYR A 91 24.14 -32.24 35.98
N ASN A 92 25.40 -32.04 35.60
CA ASN A 92 26.53 -31.89 36.51
C ASN A 92 26.85 -30.42 36.79
N VAL A 93 26.35 -29.90 37.88
CA VAL A 93 26.68 -28.55 38.37
C VAL A 93 27.32 -28.66 39.76
N GLY A 94 28.50 -28.04 39.94
CA GLY A 94 29.45 -28.43 40.95
C GLY A 94 29.14 -28.08 42.41
N ASP A 95 28.15 -27.23 42.74
CA ASP A 95 28.01 -26.66 44.09
C ASP A 95 26.72 -27.04 44.82
N LYS A 96 25.70 -27.43 44.13
CA LYS A 96 24.39 -27.80 44.70
C LYS A 96 23.63 -28.73 43.78
N ASP A 97 22.78 -29.58 44.37
CA ASP A 97 21.83 -30.35 43.63
C ASP A 97 20.86 -29.43 42.85
N ILE A 98 20.85 -29.58 41.53
CA ILE A 98 20.05 -28.71 40.60
C ILE A 98 18.54 -28.85 40.85
N PHE A 99 18.07 -30.01 41.29
CA PHE A 99 16.67 -30.27 41.64
C PHE A 99 16.24 -29.43 42.84
N SER A 100 17.18 -29.22 43.82
CA SER A 100 16.94 -28.34 44.96
C SER A 100 16.78 -26.88 44.52
N LEU A 101 17.62 -26.41 43.60
CA LEU A 101 17.48 -25.05 43.02
C LEU A 101 16.14 -24.90 42.29
N ALA A 102 15.76 -25.87 41.46
CA ALA A 102 14.49 -25.82 40.70
C ALA A 102 13.27 -25.79 41.63
N ARG A 103 13.30 -26.62 42.73
CA ARG A 103 12.23 -26.64 43.75
C ARG A 103 12.11 -25.31 44.48
N GLU A 104 13.24 -24.74 44.90
CA GLU A 104 13.26 -23.41 45.55
C GLU A 104 12.66 -22.30 44.66
N LEU A 105 13.03 -22.27 43.38
CA LEU A 105 12.50 -21.31 42.42
C LEU A 105 10.99 -21.44 42.20
N LYS A 106 10.49 -22.69 42.12
CA LYS A 106 9.04 -22.97 42.03
C LYS A 106 8.29 -22.59 43.32
N GLN A 107 8.87 -22.87 44.50
CA GLN A 107 8.30 -22.45 45.78
C GLN A 107 8.26 -20.93 45.98
N GLU A 108 9.20 -20.18 45.41
CA GLU A 108 9.21 -18.72 45.36
C GLU A 108 8.16 -18.13 44.39
N GLY A 109 7.36 -18.96 43.73
CA GLY A 109 6.32 -18.53 42.79
C GLY A 109 6.86 -18.05 41.44
N ARG A 110 8.14 -18.32 41.12
CA ARG A 110 8.71 -18.00 39.81
C ARG A 110 8.29 -19.05 38.79
N SER A 111 7.39 -18.64 37.89
CA SER A 111 6.87 -19.49 36.80
C SER A 111 7.83 -19.54 35.59
N LEU A 112 9.14 -19.74 35.83
CA LEU A 112 10.13 -19.88 34.77
C LEU A 112 10.21 -21.35 34.32
N PRO A 113 10.21 -21.63 32.99
CA PRO A 113 10.54 -22.96 32.48
C PRO A 113 11.94 -23.39 32.93
N PHE A 114 12.02 -24.57 33.45
CA PHE A 114 13.27 -25.19 33.91
C PHE A 114 13.56 -26.45 33.10
N VAL A 115 14.60 -26.43 32.29
CA VAL A 115 15.00 -27.48 31.37
C VAL A 115 16.31 -28.14 31.81
N LEU A 116 16.30 -29.43 31.90
CA LEU A 116 17.50 -30.21 32.19
C LEU A 116 18.10 -30.83 30.91
N LEU A 117 19.35 -30.46 30.61
CA LEU A 117 20.14 -31.08 29.54
C LEU A 117 21.05 -32.14 30.11
N THR A 118 21.06 -33.33 29.56
CA THR A 118 21.88 -34.47 30.05
C THR A 118 22.47 -35.23 28.91
N HIS A 119 23.69 -35.75 29.11
CA HIS A 119 24.24 -36.79 28.24
C HIS A 119 23.53 -38.11 28.60
N PHE A 120 22.75 -38.64 27.65
CA PHE A 120 21.96 -39.84 27.92
C PHE A 120 22.85 -41.08 28.08
N SER A 121 23.01 -41.53 29.33
CA SER A 121 23.55 -42.86 29.61
C SER A 121 22.55 -43.67 30.45
N LYS A 122 22.60 -44.99 30.34
CA LYS A 122 21.75 -45.87 31.17
C LYS A 122 21.92 -45.60 32.68
N GLU A 123 23.10 -45.16 33.08
CA GLU A 123 23.39 -44.85 34.48
C GLU A 123 22.76 -43.52 34.95
N VAL A 124 22.81 -42.49 34.12
CA VAL A 124 22.12 -41.18 34.37
C VAL A 124 20.61 -41.41 34.44
N TYR A 125 20.05 -42.21 33.53
CA TYR A 125 18.62 -42.52 33.52
C TYR A 125 18.20 -43.25 34.81
N ARG A 126 18.96 -44.28 35.29
CA ARG A 126 18.69 -44.96 36.55
C ARG A 126 18.75 -44.04 37.77
N ARG A 127 19.67 -43.09 37.79
CA ARG A 127 19.79 -42.12 38.88
C ARG A 127 18.63 -41.13 38.86
N LEU A 128 18.24 -40.65 37.68
CA LEU A 128 17.10 -39.75 37.52
C LEU A 128 15.78 -40.42 37.91
N ALA A 129 15.60 -41.68 37.61
CA ALA A 129 14.41 -42.46 38.00
C ALA A 129 14.23 -42.61 39.52
N LEU A 130 15.30 -42.41 40.32
CA LEU A 130 15.29 -42.42 41.77
C LEU A 130 15.11 -41.04 42.42
N MET A 131 15.09 -39.98 41.61
CA MET A 131 14.97 -38.61 42.07
C MET A 131 13.58 -38.04 41.81
N ASP A 132 13.15 -37.09 42.65
CA ASP A 132 11.94 -36.29 42.39
C ASP A 132 12.24 -35.28 41.31
N THR A 133 11.77 -35.56 40.09
CA THR A 133 11.91 -34.72 38.89
C THR A 133 10.74 -33.77 38.66
N SER A 134 9.75 -33.76 39.55
CA SER A 134 8.52 -32.92 39.42
C SER A 134 8.78 -31.40 39.27
N CYS A 135 9.96 -30.96 39.73
CA CYS A 135 10.41 -29.57 39.60
C CYS A 135 11.00 -29.21 38.23
N ILE A 136 11.26 -30.19 37.36
CA ILE A 136 11.78 -30.01 36.00
C ILE A 136 10.61 -30.08 35.03
N ASP A 137 10.52 -29.11 34.08
CA ASP A 137 9.43 -29.11 33.11
C ASP A 137 9.67 -30.14 32.01
N TYR A 138 10.89 -30.18 31.43
CA TYR A 138 11.33 -31.19 30.48
C TYR A 138 12.82 -31.52 30.63
N MET A 139 13.18 -32.74 30.30
CA MET A 139 14.56 -33.21 30.18
C MET A 139 14.90 -33.48 28.73
N PHE A 140 16.11 -33.18 28.28
CA PHE A 140 16.56 -33.40 26.91
C PHE A 140 17.92 -34.11 26.87
N SER A 141 18.09 -35.01 25.90
CA SER A 141 19.35 -35.65 25.61
C SER A 141 20.19 -34.76 24.72
N TRP A 142 21.28 -34.23 25.28
CA TRP A 142 22.19 -33.29 24.59
C TRP A 142 23.35 -34.08 23.91
N HIS A 143 23.54 -33.79 22.60
CA HIS A 143 24.59 -34.38 21.76
C HIS A 143 25.46 -33.36 21.04
N GLY A 144 25.56 -32.14 21.55
CA GLY A 144 26.33 -31.03 20.92
C GLY A 144 25.62 -30.34 19.76
N ASN A 145 24.30 -30.51 19.63
CA ASN A 145 23.53 -29.98 18.49
C ASN A 145 22.77 -28.68 18.84
N ALA A 146 23.08 -27.55 18.18
CA ALA A 146 22.39 -26.26 18.36
C ALA A 146 20.90 -26.32 17.97
N ASP A 147 20.53 -27.19 17.04
CA ASP A 147 19.16 -27.42 16.58
C ASP A 147 18.23 -27.81 17.73
N LEU A 148 18.73 -28.59 18.65
CA LEU A 148 17.96 -29.01 19.83
C LEU A 148 17.61 -27.83 20.72
N ILE A 149 18.55 -26.88 20.93
CA ILE A 149 18.29 -25.69 21.74
C ILE A 149 17.22 -24.81 21.05
N VAL A 150 17.30 -24.65 19.73
CA VAL A 150 16.26 -23.95 18.96
C VAL A 150 14.90 -24.63 19.11
N ALA A 151 14.87 -25.95 19.02
CA ALA A 151 13.65 -26.74 19.20
C ALA A 151 13.05 -26.60 20.61
N ILE A 152 13.88 -26.65 21.67
CA ILE A 152 13.45 -26.41 23.05
C ILE A 152 12.83 -25.03 23.19
N ILE A 153 13.50 -23.97 22.70
CA ILE A 153 12.99 -22.61 22.74
C ILE A 153 11.61 -22.53 22.07
N LYS A 154 11.49 -23.11 20.88
CA LYS A 154 10.23 -23.09 20.12
C LYS A 154 9.13 -23.91 20.77
N LEU A 155 9.45 -25.02 21.42
CA LEU A 155 8.50 -25.82 22.18
C LEU A 155 7.86 -25.00 23.32
N PHE A 156 8.67 -24.31 24.12
CA PHE A 156 8.16 -23.51 25.23
C PHE A 156 7.41 -22.27 24.75
N GLU A 157 7.86 -21.63 23.65
CA GLU A 157 7.09 -20.58 23.00
C GLU A 157 5.73 -21.11 22.53
N ASP A 158 5.67 -22.30 21.95
CA ASP A 158 4.43 -22.91 21.47
C ASP A 158 3.48 -23.25 22.64
N LEU A 159 3.97 -23.88 23.71
CA LEU A 159 3.18 -24.21 24.88
C LEU A 159 2.62 -22.96 25.59
N LYS A 160 3.43 -21.91 25.76
CA LYS A 160 3.00 -20.66 26.41
C LYS A 160 2.01 -19.84 25.57
N ASN A 161 2.09 -19.94 24.26
CA ASN A 161 1.18 -19.25 23.35
C ASN A 161 0.00 -20.12 22.87
N ALA A 162 -0.08 -21.40 23.25
CA ALA A 162 -1.05 -22.35 22.72
C ALA A 162 -2.50 -21.85 22.82
N ASP A 163 -2.92 -21.38 23.98
CA ASP A 163 -4.30 -20.88 24.18
C ASP A 163 -4.60 -19.66 23.33
N ASN A 164 -3.70 -18.69 23.27
CA ASN A 164 -3.87 -17.49 22.44
C ASN A 164 -3.86 -17.81 20.94
N ASP A 165 -2.88 -18.62 20.51
CA ASP A 165 -2.64 -18.83 19.09
C ASP A 165 -3.59 -19.87 18.49
N ILE A 166 -3.85 -20.99 19.21
CA ILE A 166 -4.69 -22.08 18.73
C ILE A 166 -6.18 -21.73 18.93
N LEU A 167 -6.59 -21.45 20.16
CA LEU A 167 -8.01 -21.21 20.47
C LEU A 167 -8.46 -19.80 20.08
N GLY A 168 -7.58 -18.78 20.25
CA GLY A 168 -7.91 -17.39 19.97
C GLY A 168 -7.89 -17.05 18.48
N VAL A 169 -6.91 -17.54 17.72
CA VAL A 169 -6.68 -17.15 16.32
C VAL A 169 -6.97 -18.28 15.33
N GLY A 170 -6.91 -19.54 15.78
CA GLY A 170 -7.14 -20.73 14.94
C GLY A 170 -5.87 -21.33 14.34
N VAL A 171 -4.70 -21.03 14.90
CA VAL A 171 -3.44 -21.66 14.48
C VAL A 171 -3.54 -23.16 14.73
N GLN A 172 -3.05 -23.93 13.79
CA GLN A 172 -3.08 -25.39 13.88
C GLN A 172 -1.97 -25.92 14.77
N ALA A 173 -2.15 -27.15 15.29
CA ALA A 173 -1.16 -27.85 16.10
C ALA A 173 -0.94 -29.29 15.65
N ILE A 174 0.22 -29.83 16.00
CA ILE A 174 0.55 -31.23 15.91
C ILE A 174 0.76 -31.73 17.33
N LEU A 175 0.06 -32.77 17.73
CA LEU A 175 0.25 -33.43 19.02
C LEU A 175 1.29 -34.53 18.86
N LEU A 176 2.41 -34.42 19.59
CA LEU A 176 3.46 -35.42 19.69
C LEU A 176 3.36 -36.07 21.07
N VAL A 177 3.15 -37.38 21.11
CA VAL A 177 3.09 -38.18 22.36
C VAL A 177 4.28 -39.12 22.38
N GLU A 178 5.22 -38.85 23.26
CA GLU A 178 6.47 -39.61 23.38
C GLU A 178 7.06 -39.36 24.78
N ASP A 179 7.27 -40.43 25.58
CA ASP A 179 7.85 -40.31 26.93
C ASP A 179 9.37 -40.48 26.93
N SER A 180 9.93 -41.11 25.90
CA SER A 180 11.37 -41.35 25.82
C SER A 180 12.14 -40.05 25.50
N VAL A 181 12.91 -39.60 26.48
CA VAL A 181 13.81 -38.43 26.37
C VAL A 181 14.68 -38.49 25.11
N ARG A 182 15.16 -39.67 24.74
CA ARG A 182 15.99 -39.88 23.56
C ARG A 182 15.24 -39.59 22.27
N TYR A 183 14.03 -40.12 22.14
CA TYR A 183 13.27 -39.99 20.88
C TYR A 183 12.73 -38.61 20.69
N TYR A 184 12.06 -37.97 21.69
CA TYR A 184 11.56 -36.60 21.45
C TYR A 184 12.70 -35.57 21.30
N SER A 185 13.89 -35.81 21.94
CA SER A 185 15.06 -34.95 21.70
C SER A 185 15.59 -35.05 20.26
N THR A 186 15.37 -36.18 19.58
CA THR A 186 15.73 -36.37 18.17
C THR A 186 14.64 -35.85 17.23
N TYR A 187 13.38 -36.09 17.58
CA TYR A 187 12.27 -35.69 16.68
C TYR A 187 12.00 -34.19 16.62
N LEU A 188 12.03 -33.51 17.75
CA LEU A 188 11.67 -32.10 17.84
C LEU A 188 12.51 -31.21 16.93
N PRO A 189 13.87 -31.32 16.87
CA PRO A 189 14.65 -30.48 15.94
C PRO A 189 14.23 -30.64 14.49
N GLU A 190 14.05 -31.88 14.04
CA GLU A 190 13.67 -32.17 12.66
C GLU A 190 12.24 -31.73 12.34
N LEU A 191 11.30 -31.93 13.28
CA LEU A 191 9.92 -31.45 13.14
C LEU A 191 9.87 -29.93 13.02
N TYR A 192 10.61 -29.23 13.88
CA TYR A 192 10.66 -27.75 13.79
C TYR A 192 11.32 -27.27 12.51
N LYS A 193 12.44 -27.85 12.08
CA LYS A 193 13.08 -27.53 10.81
C LYS A 193 12.10 -27.71 9.64
N MET A 194 11.41 -28.83 9.60
CA MET A 194 10.45 -29.15 8.54
C MET A 194 9.30 -28.14 8.54
N ILE A 195 8.63 -27.92 9.68
CA ILE A 195 7.48 -27.01 9.78
C ILE A 195 7.87 -25.58 9.44
N ILE A 196 9.02 -25.10 9.92
CA ILE A 196 9.49 -23.74 9.64
C ILE A 196 9.85 -23.57 8.17
N LYS A 197 10.54 -24.55 7.57
CA LYS A 197 10.90 -24.56 6.15
C LYS A 197 9.65 -24.55 5.27
N GLN A 198 8.70 -25.44 5.52
CA GLN A 198 7.43 -25.54 4.80
C GLN A 198 6.62 -24.25 4.94
N SER A 199 6.52 -23.69 6.16
CA SER A 199 5.85 -22.41 6.38
C SER A 199 6.56 -21.28 5.63
N SER A 200 7.86 -21.34 5.43
CA SER A 200 8.61 -20.36 4.63
C SER A 200 8.32 -20.50 3.12
N GLU A 201 8.16 -21.72 2.63
CA GLU A 201 7.78 -21.96 1.22
C GLU A 201 6.38 -21.45 0.90
N PHE A 202 5.40 -21.71 1.78
CA PHE A 202 4.04 -21.16 1.64
C PHE A 202 3.99 -19.63 1.67
N ASN A 203 4.98 -19.00 2.29
CA ASN A 203 5.10 -17.54 2.33
C ASN A 203 5.56 -16.89 1.00
N LYS A 204 6.01 -17.69 0.03
CA LYS A 204 6.30 -17.18 -1.33
C LYS A 204 5.05 -16.60 -1.99
N GLU A 205 3.86 -17.10 -1.65
CA GLU A 205 2.57 -16.57 -2.11
C GLU A 205 2.16 -15.25 -1.45
N THR A 206 2.90 -14.75 -0.46
CA THR A 206 2.55 -13.50 0.21
C THR A 206 2.98 -12.28 -0.59
N LEU A 207 2.12 -11.26 -0.59
CA LEU A 207 2.24 -10.11 -1.47
C LEU A 207 3.42 -9.18 -1.11
N ASN A 208 3.90 -9.18 0.14
CA ASN A 208 5.05 -8.36 0.55
C ASN A 208 5.83 -8.94 1.75
N VAL A 209 7.03 -8.35 2.00
CA VAL A 209 7.94 -8.78 3.08
C VAL A 209 7.30 -8.68 4.47
N GLN A 210 6.48 -7.65 4.72
CA GLN A 210 5.83 -7.46 6.01
C GLN A 210 4.79 -8.56 6.28
N GLN A 211 3.97 -8.88 5.30
CA GLN A 211 3.02 -9.99 5.38
C GLN A 211 3.75 -11.33 5.54
N ARG A 212 4.88 -11.53 4.83
CA ARG A 212 5.74 -12.70 4.99
C ARG A 212 6.19 -12.88 6.44
N LYS A 213 6.74 -11.82 7.06
CA LYS A 213 7.18 -11.85 8.47
C LYS A 213 6.03 -12.14 9.44
N LEU A 214 4.86 -11.57 9.20
CA LEU A 214 3.68 -11.78 10.05
C LEU A 214 3.14 -13.21 9.89
N ARG A 215 3.03 -13.70 8.67
CA ARG A 215 2.49 -15.04 8.37
C ARG A 215 3.37 -16.16 8.89
N LYS A 216 4.70 -15.96 9.00
CA LYS A 216 5.59 -16.93 9.68
C LYS A 216 5.20 -17.22 11.13
N ARG A 217 4.49 -16.30 11.80
CA ARG A 217 3.99 -16.52 13.15
C ARG A 217 2.83 -17.53 13.21
N SER A 218 2.16 -17.76 12.09
CA SER A 218 1.03 -18.68 11.98
C SER A 218 1.43 -20.13 11.71
N ARG A 219 2.73 -20.47 11.79
CA ARG A 219 3.17 -21.86 11.67
C ARG A 219 2.46 -22.74 12.67
N PRO A 220 2.16 -23.99 12.32
CA PRO A 220 1.62 -24.95 13.26
C PRO A 220 2.48 -25.08 14.50
N LYS A 221 1.82 -25.26 15.65
CA LYS A 221 2.46 -25.47 16.95
C LYS A 221 2.74 -26.93 17.17
N ILE A 222 3.80 -27.25 17.93
CA ILE A 222 4.04 -28.59 18.41
C ILE A 222 3.65 -28.66 19.89
N LEU A 223 2.78 -29.58 20.24
CA LEU A 223 2.38 -29.87 21.61
C LEU A 223 2.97 -31.23 21.97
N LEU A 224 3.89 -31.23 22.93
CA LEU A 224 4.54 -32.46 23.43
C LEU A 224 3.82 -32.95 24.70
N ALA A 225 3.32 -34.17 24.67
CA ALA A 225 2.82 -34.89 25.84
C ALA A 225 3.73 -36.08 26.12
N THR A 226 4.01 -36.38 27.39
CA THR A 226 4.88 -37.47 27.82
C THR A 226 4.12 -38.57 28.56
N ASN A 227 2.79 -38.46 28.70
CA ASN A 227 1.92 -39.43 29.36
C ASN A 227 0.52 -39.39 28.74
N LEU A 228 -0.34 -40.37 29.06
CA LEU A 228 -1.67 -40.50 28.50
C LEU A 228 -2.62 -39.36 28.94
N ASP A 229 -2.57 -39.00 30.21
CA ASP A 229 -3.45 -37.95 30.74
C ASP A 229 -3.22 -36.61 30.07
N ASP A 230 -1.96 -36.20 29.92
CA ASP A 230 -1.61 -34.95 29.24
C ASP A 230 -1.99 -35.01 27.74
N ALA A 231 -1.77 -36.16 27.07
CA ALA A 231 -2.16 -36.35 25.69
C ALA A 231 -3.67 -36.21 25.49
N MET A 232 -4.47 -36.85 26.37
CA MET A 232 -5.92 -36.77 26.34
C MET A 232 -6.43 -35.35 26.65
N ALA A 233 -5.83 -34.66 27.62
CA ALA A 233 -6.16 -33.29 27.99
C ALA A 233 -5.87 -32.33 26.83
N MET A 234 -4.67 -32.43 26.21
CA MET A 234 -4.29 -31.63 25.05
C MET A 234 -5.19 -31.94 23.86
N TYR A 235 -5.48 -33.21 23.57
CA TYR A 235 -6.42 -33.54 22.50
C TYR A 235 -7.79 -32.93 22.75
N SER A 236 -8.39 -33.17 23.90
CA SER A 236 -9.73 -32.63 24.24
C SER A 236 -9.81 -31.11 24.12
N LYS A 237 -8.76 -30.42 24.54
CA LYS A 237 -8.68 -28.95 24.51
C LYS A 237 -8.51 -28.39 23.11
N TYR A 238 -7.67 -29.02 22.26
CA TYR A 238 -7.25 -28.46 20.97
C TYR A 238 -7.76 -29.24 19.75
N LYS A 239 -8.59 -30.27 19.91
CA LYS A 239 -9.02 -31.20 18.84
C LYS A 239 -9.55 -30.54 17.58
N SER A 240 -10.19 -29.37 17.69
CA SER A 240 -10.72 -28.64 16.54
C SER A 240 -9.64 -28.01 15.64
N ASN A 241 -8.41 -27.92 16.14
CA ASN A 241 -7.29 -27.26 15.50
C ASN A 241 -6.05 -28.16 15.35
N LEU A 242 -6.21 -29.48 15.52
CA LEU A 242 -5.13 -30.41 15.27
C LEU A 242 -5.06 -30.83 13.80
N LEU A 243 -3.86 -30.74 13.21
CA LEU A 243 -3.54 -31.31 11.90
C LEU A 243 -3.38 -32.83 11.95
N GLY A 244 -2.81 -33.31 13.02
CA GLY A 244 -2.58 -34.74 13.24
C GLY A 244 -1.90 -35.05 14.57
N VAL A 245 -1.78 -36.35 14.85
CA VAL A 245 -1.19 -36.87 16.06
C VAL A 245 -0.06 -37.86 15.70
N ILE A 246 1.09 -37.70 16.35
CA ILE A 246 2.22 -38.62 16.26
C ILE A 246 2.35 -39.23 17.65
N SER A 247 2.19 -40.54 17.80
CA SER A 247 2.20 -41.20 19.11
C SER A 247 3.10 -42.42 19.14
N ASP A 248 3.85 -42.54 20.22
CA ASP A 248 4.38 -43.86 20.62
C ASP A 248 3.21 -44.79 20.95
N VAL A 249 3.49 -46.06 21.03
CA VAL A 249 2.51 -47.11 21.42
C VAL A 249 2.54 -47.36 22.93
N GLY A 250 3.73 -47.44 23.53
CA GLY A 250 3.90 -47.64 24.95
C GLY A 250 4.38 -46.37 25.63
N PHE A 251 3.69 -45.96 26.70
CA PHE A 251 4.10 -44.86 27.59
C PHE A 251 3.27 -44.85 28.88
N THR A 252 3.70 -44.06 29.87
CA THR A 252 3.05 -43.98 31.19
C THR A 252 1.64 -43.39 31.10
N VAL A 253 0.76 -43.77 32.05
CA VAL A 253 -0.61 -43.22 32.10
C VAL A 253 -0.60 -41.87 32.78
N HIS A 254 0.04 -41.77 33.96
CA HIS A 254 0.10 -40.53 34.74
C HIS A 254 1.50 -39.93 34.71
N LYS A 255 1.59 -38.62 34.88
CA LYS A 255 2.88 -37.90 34.86
C LYS A 255 3.88 -38.36 35.94
N ASP A 256 3.36 -38.79 37.07
CA ASP A 256 4.19 -39.17 38.22
C ASP A 256 4.48 -40.68 38.25
N ASP A 257 4.02 -41.42 37.24
CA ASP A 257 4.30 -42.86 37.14
C ASP A 257 5.80 -43.11 36.88
N SER A 258 6.33 -44.18 37.53
CA SER A 258 7.66 -44.65 37.20
C SER A 258 7.70 -45.20 35.77
N PRO A 259 8.79 -44.98 35.01
CA PRO A 259 8.97 -45.57 33.69
C PRO A 259 8.80 -47.11 33.63
N GLU A 260 8.92 -47.78 34.76
CA GLU A 260 8.68 -49.24 34.88
C GLU A 260 7.18 -49.59 34.82
N ASN A 261 6.29 -48.60 35.00
CA ASN A 261 4.82 -48.74 34.92
C ASN A 261 4.28 -48.33 33.54
N GLU A 262 5.09 -48.36 32.50
CA GLU A 262 4.70 -48.11 31.12
C GLU A 262 3.52 -48.99 30.70
N LYS A 263 2.47 -48.40 30.17
CA LYS A 263 1.36 -49.13 29.60
C LYS A 263 1.65 -49.38 28.11
N LEU A 264 1.87 -50.67 27.76
CA LEU A 264 2.37 -51.07 26.44
C LEU A 264 1.41 -50.78 25.27
N ASP A 265 0.16 -50.48 25.52
CA ASP A 265 -0.91 -50.20 24.55
C ASP A 265 -1.56 -48.81 24.73
N ALA A 266 -0.94 -47.95 25.52
CA ALA A 266 -1.47 -46.60 25.80
C ALA A 266 -1.74 -45.80 24.53
N GLY A 267 -0.86 -45.88 23.53
CA GLY A 267 -1.05 -45.21 22.23
C GLY A 267 -2.21 -45.76 21.42
N ILE A 268 -2.48 -47.09 21.55
CA ILE A 268 -3.64 -47.71 20.90
C ILE A 268 -4.95 -47.21 21.52
N ASP A 269 -5.00 -47.06 22.86
CA ASP A 269 -6.18 -46.51 23.55
C ASP A 269 -6.40 -45.04 23.16
N LEU A 270 -5.34 -44.25 23.06
CA LEU A 270 -5.39 -42.89 22.57
C LEU A 270 -5.97 -42.82 21.14
N VAL A 271 -5.48 -43.69 20.22
CA VAL A 271 -5.96 -43.79 18.85
C VAL A 271 -7.45 -44.14 18.80
N LYS A 272 -7.89 -45.15 19.55
CA LYS A 272 -9.29 -45.57 19.62
C LYS A 272 -10.19 -44.42 20.08
N HIS A 273 -9.75 -43.68 21.11
CA HIS A 273 -10.47 -42.51 21.61
C HIS A 273 -10.58 -41.42 20.55
N ILE A 274 -9.48 -41.07 19.90
CA ILE A 274 -9.45 -40.02 18.86
C ILE A 274 -10.30 -40.43 17.65
N LYS A 275 -10.19 -41.69 17.19
CA LYS A 275 -10.95 -42.20 16.04
C LYS A 275 -12.45 -42.28 16.30
N ALA A 276 -12.87 -42.52 17.52
CA ALA A 276 -14.29 -42.47 17.91
C ALA A 276 -14.87 -41.05 17.85
N ASP A 277 -14.06 -40.02 18.17
CA ASP A 277 -14.48 -38.61 18.11
C ASP A 277 -14.29 -38.03 16.67
N ASN A 278 -13.17 -38.34 16.02
CA ASN A 278 -12.85 -37.89 14.66
C ASN A 278 -12.24 -39.01 13.81
N PRO A 279 -13.04 -39.76 13.05
CA PRO A 279 -12.56 -40.86 12.22
C PRO A 279 -11.50 -40.48 11.18
N TYR A 280 -11.47 -39.22 10.77
CA TYR A 280 -10.57 -38.70 9.71
C TYR A 280 -9.32 -38.00 10.25
N MET A 281 -9.11 -37.98 11.57
CA MET A 281 -7.88 -37.44 12.15
C MET A 281 -6.66 -38.28 11.67
N PRO A 282 -5.67 -37.62 11.02
CA PRO A 282 -4.42 -38.31 10.69
C PRO A 282 -3.67 -38.66 11.98
N ILE A 283 -3.32 -39.92 12.13
CA ILE A 283 -2.55 -40.45 13.30
C ILE A 283 -1.42 -41.31 12.78
N LEU A 284 -0.23 -41.08 13.32
CA LEU A 284 0.96 -41.89 13.06
C LEU A 284 1.40 -42.59 14.35
N LEU A 285 1.33 -43.89 14.36
CA LEU A 285 1.87 -44.71 15.45
C LEU A 285 3.34 -45.05 15.19
N GLN A 286 4.12 -45.06 16.26
CA GLN A 286 5.53 -45.43 16.24
C GLN A 286 5.78 -46.54 17.27
N SER A 287 6.47 -47.57 16.86
CA SER A 287 6.84 -48.67 17.81
C SER A 287 8.12 -49.38 17.36
N SER A 288 8.75 -50.00 18.31
CA SER A 288 9.82 -50.95 18.07
C SER A 288 9.33 -52.39 17.77
N GLN A 289 8.01 -52.65 17.97
CA GLN A 289 7.39 -53.97 17.83
C GLN A 289 6.75 -54.13 16.44
N ASP A 290 6.97 -55.28 15.80
CA ASP A 290 6.51 -55.55 14.42
C ASP A 290 5.00 -55.81 14.32
N ASN A 291 4.41 -56.42 15.35
CA ASN A 291 2.98 -56.75 15.41
C ASN A 291 2.05 -55.55 15.44
N ILE A 292 2.56 -54.34 15.72
CA ILE A 292 1.79 -53.11 15.77
C ILE A 292 1.40 -52.61 14.35
N SER A 293 2.13 -53.05 13.33
CA SER A 293 1.78 -52.70 11.94
C SER A 293 0.40 -53.21 11.54
N GLU A 294 0.04 -54.44 11.92
CA GLU A 294 -1.29 -55.01 11.63
C GLU A 294 -2.40 -54.25 12.39
N VAL A 295 -2.16 -53.92 13.65
CA VAL A 295 -3.09 -53.18 14.49
C VAL A 295 -3.30 -51.73 13.94
N ALA A 296 -2.24 -51.10 13.46
CA ALA A 296 -2.33 -49.78 12.87
C ALA A 296 -3.16 -49.78 11.56
N GLU A 297 -3.00 -50.86 10.75
CA GLU A 297 -3.81 -51.03 9.52
C GLU A 297 -5.29 -51.24 9.85
N GLU A 298 -5.61 -52.08 10.86
CA GLU A 298 -6.98 -52.30 11.33
C GLU A 298 -7.63 -50.99 11.85
N LEU A 299 -6.87 -50.12 12.52
CA LEU A 299 -7.33 -48.82 13.02
C LEU A 299 -7.34 -47.71 11.95
N GLY A 300 -6.85 -47.98 10.74
CA GLY A 300 -6.76 -47.03 9.66
C GLY A 300 -5.82 -45.85 9.98
N VAL A 301 -4.65 -46.14 10.58
CA VAL A 301 -3.63 -45.16 10.96
C VAL A 301 -2.27 -45.49 10.36
N GLY A 302 -1.39 -44.50 10.24
CA GLY A 302 -0.03 -44.68 9.76
C GLY A 302 0.82 -45.43 10.82
N PHE A 303 1.85 -46.16 10.37
CA PHE A 303 2.81 -46.84 11.26
C PHE A 303 4.25 -46.61 10.82
N LEU A 304 5.14 -46.32 11.76
CA LEU A 304 6.58 -46.24 11.55
C LEU A 304 7.34 -47.01 12.59
N ARG A 305 8.37 -47.74 12.13
CA ARG A 305 9.24 -48.51 13.00
C ARG A 305 10.35 -47.62 13.58
N LYS A 306 10.47 -47.52 14.92
CA LYS A 306 11.42 -46.64 15.62
C LYS A 306 12.89 -46.87 15.26
N TYR A 307 13.28 -48.07 14.88
CA TYR A 307 14.67 -48.41 14.52
C TYR A 307 14.94 -48.38 13.00
N SER A 308 14.02 -47.86 12.21
CA SER A 308 14.25 -47.71 10.75
C SER A 308 15.35 -46.70 10.48
N LYS A 309 16.29 -47.02 9.58
CA LYS A 309 17.34 -46.09 9.11
C LYS A 309 16.75 -44.90 8.36
N THR A 310 15.53 -45.02 7.86
CA THR A 310 14.79 -43.99 7.09
C THR A 310 13.68 -43.35 7.92
N LEU A 311 13.66 -43.54 9.24
CA LEU A 311 12.59 -43.07 10.13
C LEU A 311 12.24 -41.60 9.91
N MET A 312 13.24 -40.69 9.88
CA MET A 312 13.02 -39.25 9.75
C MET A 312 12.52 -38.85 8.36
N ILE A 313 12.95 -39.57 7.32
CA ILE A 313 12.48 -39.40 5.96
C ILE A 313 11.00 -39.79 5.87
N GLN A 314 10.65 -40.97 6.36
CA GLN A 314 9.27 -41.48 6.37
C GLN A 314 8.35 -40.63 7.23
N LEU A 315 8.82 -40.14 8.37
CA LEU A 315 8.10 -39.20 9.22
C LEU A 315 7.80 -37.90 8.48
N SER A 316 8.80 -37.34 7.80
CA SER A 316 8.66 -36.13 7.02
C SER A 316 7.69 -36.27 5.83
N GLU A 317 7.74 -37.42 5.15
CA GLU A 317 6.82 -37.79 4.07
C GLU A 317 5.39 -37.88 4.57
N TYR A 318 5.17 -38.61 5.66
CA TYR A 318 3.83 -38.75 6.25
C TYR A 318 3.23 -37.40 6.66
N ILE A 319 4.00 -36.53 7.32
CA ILE A 319 3.54 -35.22 7.74
C ILE A 319 3.22 -34.36 6.51
N ARG A 320 4.09 -34.37 5.48
CA ARG A 320 3.86 -33.64 4.26
C ARG A 320 2.55 -34.07 3.59
N ASP A 321 2.32 -35.38 3.48
CA ASP A 321 1.24 -35.91 2.66
C ASP A 321 -0.10 -36.00 3.43
N GLU A 322 -0.08 -36.32 4.73
CA GLU A 322 -1.31 -36.55 5.51
C GLU A 322 -1.72 -35.32 6.37
N PHE A 323 -0.76 -34.47 6.78
CA PHE A 323 -1.07 -33.25 7.58
C PHE A 323 -1.32 -32.01 6.72
N GLY A 324 -1.29 -32.15 5.40
CA GLY A 324 -1.62 -31.07 4.45
C GLY A 324 -0.51 -30.08 4.15
N PHE A 325 0.76 -30.42 4.47
CA PHE A 325 1.92 -29.59 4.15
C PHE A 325 2.38 -29.72 2.68
N GLY A 326 2.09 -30.86 2.03
CA GLY A 326 2.41 -31.08 0.61
C GLY A 326 1.53 -30.34 -0.37
N GLU A 327 1.72 -30.63 -1.67
CA GLU A 327 0.79 -30.19 -2.70
C GLU A 327 -0.61 -30.78 -2.41
N PHE A 328 -1.65 -30.06 -2.85
CA PHE A 328 -3.00 -30.63 -2.81
C PHE A 328 -3.09 -31.67 -3.93
N VAL A 329 -3.34 -32.91 -3.55
CA VAL A 329 -3.49 -34.01 -4.51
C VAL A 329 -4.94 -34.35 -4.66
N PHE A 330 -5.47 -34.17 -5.87
CA PHE A 330 -6.85 -34.56 -6.21
C PHE A 330 -6.91 -36.07 -6.47
N ARG A 331 -7.56 -36.80 -5.56
CA ARG A 331 -7.72 -38.26 -5.61
C ARG A 331 -9.19 -38.66 -5.55
N ASP A 332 -9.53 -39.79 -6.17
CA ASP A 332 -10.83 -40.46 -5.98
C ASP A 332 -10.84 -41.38 -4.76
N ALA A 333 -11.94 -42.11 -4.56
CA ALA A 333 -12.09 -43.07 -3.48
C ALA A 333 -11.11 -44.25 -3.57
N ASP A 334 -10.66 -44.59 -4.77
CA ASP A 334 -9.71 -45.70 -5.05
C ASP A 334 -8.25 -45.21 -5.04
N ARG A 335 -8.03 -43.96 -4.61
CA ARG A 335 -6.72 -43.27 -4.53
C ARG A 335 -6.03 -42.98 -5.87
N HIS A 336 -6.74 -43.08 -7.00
CA HIS A 336 -6.19 -42.61 -8.28
C HIS A 336 -6.00 -41.09 -8.27
N GLU A 337 -4.85 -40.65 -8.77
CA GLU A 337 -4.48 -39.24 -8.81
C GLU A 337 -4.94 -38.59 -10.12
N TYR A 338 -5.64 -37.46 -10.03
CA TYR A 338 -6.14 -36.66 -11.15
C TYR A 338 -5.37 -35.37 -11.37
N GLY A 339 -4.55 -34.98 -10.42
CA GLY A 339 -3.67 -33.82 -10.52
C GLY A 339 -3.27 -33.25 -9.18
N ARG A 340 -2.39 -32.25 -9.22
CA ARG A 340 -1.81 -31.59 -8.04
C ARG A 340 -1.93 -30.09 -8.12
N ALA A 341 -1.96 -29.44 -6.96
CA ALA A 341 -1.91 -28.00 -6.85
C ALA A 341 -0.95 -27.59 -5.73
N SER A 342 0.05 -26.81 -6.06
CA SER A 342 1.03 -26.29 -5.12
C SER A 342 0.59 -24.96 -4.48
N ASN A 343 -0.29 -24.20 -5.16
CA ASN A 343 -0.75 -22.87 -4.78
C ASN A 343 -2.26 -22.69 -5.06
N LEU A 344 -2.82 -21.59 -4.55
CA LEU A 344 -4.26 -21.30 -4.68
C LEU A 344 -4.73 -21.14 -6.14
N LYS A 345 -3.88 -20.64 -7.03
CA LYS A 345 -4.21 -20.46 -8.46
C LYS A 345 -4.33 -21.81 -9.17
N GLU A 346 -3.38 -22.69 -8.93
CA GLU A 346 -3.43 -24.07 -9.43
C GLU A 346 -4.61 -24.85 -8.84
N LEU A 347 -4.86 -24.68 -7.53
CA LEU A 347 -6.01 -25.28 -6.87
C LEU A 347 -7.33 -24.84 -7.53
N GLU A 348 -7.51 -23.55 -7.78
CA GLU A 348 -8.70 -23.03 -8.46
C GLU A 348 -8.83 -23.58 -9.87
N PHE A 349 -7.73 -23.67 -10.62
CA PHE A 349 -7.72 -24.26 -11.96
C PHE A 349 -8.10 -25.73 -11.92
N MET A 350 -7.49 -26.53 -11.06
CA MET A 350 -7.77 -27.95 -10.93
C MET A 350 -9.20 -28.22 -10.51
N MET A 351 -9.71 -27.49 -9.54
CA MET A 351 -11.09 -27.63 -9.06
C MET A 351 -12.14 -27.43 -10.15
N ARG A 352 -11.85 -26.55 -11.15
CA ARG A 352 -12.77 -26.35 -12.29
C ARG A 352 -12.75 -27.51 -13.28
N ASN A 353 -11.66 -28.27 -13.32
CA ASN A 353 -11.41 -29.25 -14.37
C ASN A 353 -11.45 -30.72 -13.90
N VAL A 354 -11.35 -31.01 -12.59
CA VAL A 354 -11.42 -32.38 -12.08
C VAL A 354 -12.86 -32.95 -12.17
N PRO A 355 -13.02 -34.30 -12.30
CA PRO A 355 -14.35 -34.94 -12.28
C PRO A 355 -15.12 -34.64 -10.98
N ASP A 356 -16.44 -34.75 -11.06
CA ASP A 356 -17.35 -34.41 -9.94
C ASP A 356 -17.17 -35.34 -8.72
N ASP A 357 -16.95 -36.61 -8.94
CA ASP A 357 -16.71 -37.63 -7.92
C ASP A 357 -15.40 -37.35 -7.14
N VAL A 358 -14.34 -36.92 -7.86
CA VAL A 358 -13.07 -36.49 -7.26
C VAL A 358 -13.26 -35.27 -6.37
N LEU A 359 -13.99 -34.25 -6.85
CA LEU A 359 -14.28 -33.07 -6.04
C LEU A 359 -15.07 -33.42 -4.78
N LEU A 360 -16.12 -34.24 -4.93
CA LEU A 360 -16.96 -34.69 -3.82
C LEU A 360 -16.15 -35.51 -2.79
N TYR A 361 -15.28 -36.40 -3.24
CA TYR A 361 -14.43 -37.19 -2.36
C TYR A 361 -13.52 -36.29 -1.50
N ASN A 362 -12.78 -35.38 -2.14
CA ASN A 362 -11.87 -34.48 -1.43
C ASN A 362 -12.61 -33.51 -0.48
N THR A 363 -13.81 -33.06 -0.85
CA THR A 363 -14.66 -32.22 0.01
C THR A 363 -15.17 -33.03 1.21
N SER A 364 -15.65 -34.26 1.00
CA SER A 364 -16.19 -35.13 2.06
C SER A 364 -15.13 -35.50 3.12
N LYS A 365 -13.87 -35.57 2.72
CA LYS A 365 -12.71 -35.81 3.62
C LYS A 365 -12.16 -34.54 4.23
N ASN A 366 -12.77 -33.38 3.97
CA ASN A 366 -12.34 -32.08 4.47
C ASN A 366 -10.89 -31.71 4.10
N MET A 367 -10.41 -32.19 2.94
CA MET A 367 -9.02 -32.03 2.51
C MET A 367 -8.69 -30.57 2.23
N PHE A 368 -9.62 -29.81 1.66
CA PHE A 368 -9.44 -28.36 1.40
C PHE A 368 -9.19 -27.59 2.70
N THR A 369 -10.02 -27.82 3.72
CA THR A 369 -9.83 -27.17 5.03
C THR A 369 -8.47 -27.45 5.62
N LYS A 370 -8.04 -28.73 5.65
CA LYS A 370 -6.73 -29.12 6.17
C LYS A 370 -5.61 -28.41 5.42
N TRP A 371 -5.67 -28.42 4.09
CA TRP A 371 -4.66 -27.80 3.25
C TRP A 371 -4.58 -26.29 3.43
N PHE A 372 -5.71 -25.61 3.55
CA PHE A 372 -5.76 -24.17 3.83
C PHE A 372 -5.21 -23.85 5.22
N LEU A 373 -5.62 -24.61 6.23
CA LEU A 373 -5.23 -24.34 7.60
C LEU A 373 -3.73 -24.62 7.83
N ALA A 374 -3.18 -25.68 7.22
CA ALA A 374 -1.74 -25.98 7.27
C ALA A 374 -0.89 -24.84 6.69
N ARG A 375 -1.42 -24.10 5.71
CA ARG A 375 -0.81 -22.94 5.08
C ARG A 375 -1.07 -21.62 5.80
N GLY A 376 -1.75 -21.65 6.96
CA GLY A 376 -2.14 -20.45 7.70
C GLY A 376 -3.21 -19.60 6.99
N LEU A 377 -3.98 -20.18 6.07
CA LEU A 377 -5.10 -19.55 5.38
C LEU A 377 -6.39 -19.70 6.23
N PHE A 378 -6.33 -19.26 7.49
CA PHE A 378 -7.36 -19.53 8.49
C PHE A 378 -8.75 -19.06 8.06
N THR A 379 -8.83 -17.92 7.40
CA THR A 379 -10.09 -17.35 6.88
C THR A 379 -10.74 -18.25 5.83
N LEU A 380 -9.96 -18.79 4.90
CA LEU A 380 -10.43 -19.80 3.95
C LEU A 380 -10.78 -21.09 4.67
N GLY A 381 -9.85 -21.64 5.46
CA GLY A 381 -10.06 -22.89 6.18
C GLY A 381 -11.33 -22.91 7.01
N SER A 382 -11.63 -21.82 7.73
CA SER A 382 -12.85 -21.73 8.55
C SER A 382 -14.13 -21.71 7.71
N LYS A 383 -14.11 -21.17 6.49
CA LYS A 383 -15.26 -21.18 5.58
C LYS A 383 -15.52 -22.55 4.95
N PHE A 384 -14.46 -23.34 4.75
CA PHE A 384 -14.56 -24.66 4.14
C PHE A 384 -14.82 -25.78 5.15
N LYS A 385 -14.63 -25.52 6.46
CA LYS A 385 -14.73 -26.51 7.52
C LYS A 385 -16.07 -27.27 7.53
N ASP A 386 -17.14 -26.56 7.23
CA ASP A 386 -18.51 -27.08 7.28
C ASP A 386 -19.15 -27.25 5.88
N VAL A 387 -18.37 -27.10 4.80
CA VAL A 387 -18.87 -27.20 3.44
C VAL A 387 -19.06 -28.67 3.06
N THR A 388 -20.30 -29.05 2.83
CA THR A 388 -20.69 -30.39 2.37
C THR A 388 -21.60 -30.29 1.14
N LYS A 389 -21.75 -31.37 0.38
CA LYS A 389 -22.64 -31.44 -0.78
C LYS A 389 -24.08 -31.03 -0.46
N SER A 390 -24.55 -31.29 0.77
CA SER A 390 -25.93 -30.99 1.20
C SER A 390 -26.27 -29.49 1.23
N HIS A 391 -25.27 -28.60 1.14
CA HIS A 391 -25.47 -27.16 1.12
C HIS A 391 -25.70 -26.61 -0.31
N PHE A 392 -25.61 -27.45 -1.35
CA PHE A 392 -25.70 -27.05 -2.75
C PHE A 392 -26.69 -27.94 -3.50
N ASP A 393 -27.48 -27.35 -4.38
CA ASP A 393 -28.42 -28.10 -5.23
C ASP A 393 -27.66 -28.86 -6.33
N THR A 394 -26.57 -28.28 -6.84
CA THR A 394 -25.72 -28.88 -7.87
C THR A 394 -24.22 -28.88 -7.50
N ILE A 395 -23.45 -29.77 -8.12
CA ILE A 395 -21.99 -29.79 -7.95
C ILE A 395 -21.35 -28.54 -8.58
N GLN A 396 -21.97 -28.02 -9.66
CA GLN A 396 -21.48 -26.79 -10.27
C GLN A 396 -21.61 -25.59 -9.35
N GLU A 397 -22.69 -25.45 -8.60
CA GLU A 397 -22.83 -24.40 -7.57
C GLU A 397 -21.76 -24.55 -6.48
N MET A 398 -21.42 -25.77 -6.08
CA MET A 398 -20.32 -26.01 -5.13
C MET A 398 -18.97 -25.57 -5.72
N ARG A 399 -18.69 -25.89 -7.00
CA ARG A 399 -17.48 -25.41 -7.70
C ARG A 399 -17.40 -23.87 -7.73
N ASP A 400 -18.51 -23.25 -8.11
CA ASP A 400 -18.61 -21.79 -8.22
C ASP A 400 -18.44 -21.12 -6.86
N TYR A 401 -19.06 -21.71 -5.81
CA TYR A 401 -18.86 -21.23 -4.42
C TYR A 401 -17.39 -21.30 -3.99
N ILE A 402 -16.74 -22.44 -4.18
CA ILE A 402 -15.34 -22.62 -3.78
C ILE A 402 -14.44 -21.65 -4.55
N SER A 403 -14.61 -21.54 -5.88
CA SER A 403 -13.88 -20.57 -6.72
C SER A 403 -14.10 -19.13 -6.26
N GLN A 404 -15.34 -18.78 -5.93
CA GLN A 404 -15.68 -17.44 -5.45
C GLN A 404 -15.01 -17.13 -4.11
N GLN A 405 -14.99 -18.10 -3.15
CA GLN A 405 -14.30 -17.88 -1.87
C GLN A 405 -12.80 -17.68 -2.04
N ILE A 406 -12.14 -18.40 -2.92
CA ILE A 406 -10.73 -18.21 -3.25
C ILE A 406 -10.53 -16.84 -3.90
N HIS A 407 -11.37 -16.46 -4.84
CA HIS A 407 -11.33 -15.15 -5.48
C HIS A 407 -11.51 -14.01 -4.46
N ASP A 408 -12.50 -14.11 -3.59
CA ASP A 408 -12.77 -13.13 -2.53
C ASP A 408 -11.61 -13.01 -1.54
N TYR A 409 -10.96 -14.14 -1.21
CA TYR A 409 -9.76 -14.15 -0.37
C TYR A 409 -8.58 -13.43 -1.03
N HIS A 410 -8.34 -13.67 -2.32
CA HIS A 410 -7.32 -12.95 -3.08
C HIS A 410 -7.62 -11.44 -3.14
N ALA A 411 -8.87 -11.10 -3.42
CA ALA A 411 -9.31 -9.69 -3.43
C ALA A 411 -9.10 -9.03 -2.06
N LEU A 412 -9.43 -9.73 -0.97
CA LEU A 412 -9.25 -9.24 0.41
C LEU A 412 -7.78 -9.04 0.76
N THR A 413 -6.93 -10.02 0.47
CA THR A 413 -5.50 -9.97 0.82
C THR A 413 -4.70 -8.99 -0.02
N GLY A 414 -5.14 -8.70 -1.24
CA GLY A 414 -4.57 -7.69 -2.14
C GLY A 414 -4.96 -6.25 -1.80
N ARG A 415 -5.98 -6.06 -0.96
CA ARG A 415 -6.51 -4.74 -0.61
C ARG A 415 -5.60 -4.00 0.37
N GLY A 416 -5.29 -2.74 0.05
CA GLY A 416 -4.49 -1.87 0.93
C GLY A 416 -3.01 -2.25 1.08
N VAL A 417 -2.49 -3.13 0.24
CA VAL A 417 -1.14 -3.68 0.32
C VAL A 417 -0.33 -3.28 -0.91
N ILE A 418 0.94 -2.95 -0.70
CA ILE A 418 1.94 -2.84 -1.78
C ILE A 418 2.52 -4.24 -2.01
N ALA A 419 2.13 -4.88 -3.11
CA ALA A 419 2.64 -6.19 -3.48
C ALA A 419 4.00 -6.08 -4.18
N HIS A 420 4.89 -7.06 -4.02
CA HIS A 420 5.99 -7.25 -4.96
C HIS A 420 5.46 -7.84 -6.26
N PHE A 421 5.94 -7.31 -7.39
CA PHE A 421 5.56 -7.84 -8.69
C PHE A 421 6.31 -9.15 -8.95
N ASP A 422 5.57 -10.22 -8.96
CA ASP A 422 6.07 -11.54 -9.33
C ASP A 422 5.39 -12.00 -10.61
N THR A 423 6.17 -12.39 -11.60
CA THR A 423 5.69 -12.78 -12.94
C THR A 423 4.78 -14.01 -12.93
N GLU A 424 4.99 -14.93 -11.98
CA GLU A 424 4.20 -16.17 -11.88
C GLU A 424 2.85 -15.96 -11.19
N SER A 425 2.85 -15.16 -10.12
CA SER A 425 1.68 -14.95 -9.25
C SER A 425 0.88 -13.69 -9.55
N TYR A 426 1.40 -12.75 -10.39
CA TYR A 426 0.70 -11.51 -10.70
C TYR A 426 -0.65 -11.76 -11.38
N GLY A 427 -1.70 -11.28 -10.75
CA GLY A 427 -3.09 -11.48 -11.20
C GLY A 427 -3.95 -10.23 -11.05
N ARG A 428 -5.23 -10.36 -11.46
CA ARG A 428 -6.21 -9.24 -11.44
C ARG A 428 -6.59 -8.75 -10.06
N HIS A 429 -6.36 -9.55 -9.03
CA HIS A 429 -6.63 -9.24 -7.63
C HIS A 429 -5.61 -8.28 -7.00
N ILE A 430 -4.46 -8.06 -7.65
CA ILE A 430 -3.43 -7.15 -7.17
C ILE A 430 -3.73 -5.74 -7.68
N TRP A 431 -4.06 -4.84 -6.76
CA TRP A 431 -4.40 -3.45 -7.07
C TRP A 431 -3.19 -2.53 -7.09
N PHE A 432 -2.18 -2.80 -6.27
CA PHE A 432 -0.97 -2.01 -6.19
C PHE A 432 0.24 -2.94 -6.09
N ALA A 433 1.13 -2.89 -7.08
CA ALA A 433 2.36 -3.66 -7.08
C ALA A 433 3.59 -2.78 -7.35
N ARG A 434 4.75 -3.21 -6.87
CA ARG A 434 6.05 -2.60 -7.19
C ARG A 434 6.93 -3.56 -7.96
N MET A 435 7.60 -3.07 -8.98
CA MET A 435 8.70 -3.71 -9.71
C MET A 435 10.00 -3.10 -9.23
N GLY A 436 10.98 -3.92 -8.86
CA GLY A 436 12.25 -3.47 -8.28
C GLY A 436 12.24 -3.32 -6.75
N GLU A 437 13.40 -2.97 -6.18
CA GLU A 437 13.64 -2.88 -4.73
C GLU A 437 13.88 -1.44 -4.24
N GLY A 438 14.09 -0.50 -5.15
CA GLY A 438 14.33 0.91 -4.87
C GLY A 438 13.14 1.68 -4.28
N SER A 439 13.22 2.99 -4.22
CA SER A 439 12.10 3.85 -3.78
C SER A 439 10.97 3.85 -4.81
N ILE A 440 9.73 3.96 -4.34
CA ILE A 440 8.55 4.12 -5.20
C ILE A 440 8.17 5.59 -5.48
N GLY A 441 8.91 6.54 -4.89
CA GLY A 441 8.67 7.98 -5.07
C GLY A 441 7.47 8.53 -4.30
N GLY A 442 7.23 9.83 -4.40
CA GLY A 442 6.22 10.57 -3.65
C GLY A 442 4.80 10.23 -4.07
N LYS A 443 4.45 10.40 -5.36
CA LYS A 443 3.10 10.10 -5.86
C LYS A 443 2.66 8.67 -5.57
N ALA A 444 3.56 7.68 -5.76
CA ALA A 444 3.24 6.28 -5.47
C ALA A 444 3.02 6.03 -3.98
N ARG A 445 3.79 6.71 -3.09
CA ARG A 445 3.56 6.64 -1.63
C ARG A 445 2.21 7.21 -1.23
N GLY A 446 1.84 8.37 -1.78
CA GLY A 446 0.54 9.00 -1.57
C GLY A 446 -0.61 8.08 -2.02
N LEU A 447 -0.47 7.45 -3.19
CA LEU A 447 -1.47 6.52 -3.71
C LEU A 447 -1.59 5.23 -2.88
N ALA A 448 -0.47 4.65 -2.43
CA ALA A 448 -0.45 3.51 -1.52
C ALA A 448 -1.09 3.85 -0.16
N PHE A 449 -0.85 5.07 0.33
CA PHE A 449 -1.50 5.59 1.53
C PHE A 449 -3.03 5.69 1.34
N LEU A 450 -3.51 6.28 0.24
CA LEU A 450 -4.94 6.32 -0.11
C LEU A 450 -5.56 4.94 -0.14
N ASN A 451 -4.89 3.98 -0.80
CA ASN A 451 -5.33 2.59 -0.84
C ASN A 451 -5.54 2.02 0.58
N SER A 452 -4.57 2.26 1.47
CA SER A 452 -4.68 1.86 2.88
C SER A 452 -5.84 2.56 3.61
N MET A 453 -6.04 3.86 3.38
CA MET A 453 -7.11 4.64 4.04
C MET A 453 -8.50 4.20 3.59
N VAL A 454 -8.70 3.94 2.30
CA VAL A 454 -9.97 3.44 1.75
C VAL A 454 -10.40 2.15 2.46
N TYR A 455 -9.46 1.23 2.69
CA TYR A 455 -9.79 -0.05 3.33
C TYR A 455 -9.91 0.04 4.85
N LYS A 456 -8.98 0.72 5.53
CA LYS A 456 -9.00 0.87 7.00
C LYS A 456 -10.27 1.55 7.49
N ASN A 457 -10.77 2.52 6.72
CA ASN A 457 -11.97 3.28 7.06
C ASN A 457 -13.24 2.73 6.39
N LYS A 458 -13.16 1.55 5.74
CA LYS A 458 -14.29 0.88 5.05
C LYS A 458 -15.01 1.78 4.04
N LEU A 459 -14.27 2.67 3.36
CA LEU A 459 -14.85 3.60 2.39
C LEU A 459 -15.27 2.93 1.09
N ALA A 460 -14.67 1.79 0.73
CA ALA A 460 -14.83 1.15 -0.58
C ALA A 460 -16.31 0.92 -0.96
N ASP A 461 -17.11 0.47 0.00
CA ASP A 461 -18.53 0.11 -0.18
C ASP A 461 -19.45 0.85 0.82
N LYS A 462 -19.00 2.00 1.37
CA LYS A 462 -19.73 2.76 2.39
C LYS A 462 -21.01 3.42 1.86
N TYR A 463 -21.03 3.81 0.59
CA TYR A 463 -22.10 4.58 -0.02
C TYR A 463 -22.84 3.73 -1.05
N GLU A 464 -24.17 3.68 -0.93
CA GLU A 464 -25.01 2.95 -1.87
C GLU A 464 -24.86 3.49 -3.30
N GLY A 465 -24.66 2.61 -4.27
CA GLY A 465 -24.47 2.98 -5.68
C GLY A 465 -23.13 3.61 -6.02
N VAL A 466 -22.15 3.65 -5.09
CA VAL A 466 -20.81 4.21 -5.35
C VAL A 466 -19.73 3.30 -4.80
N LYS A 467 -18.80 2.90 -5.67
CA LYS A 467 -17.56 2.16 -5.30
C LYS A 467 -16.36 3.08 -5.28
N ILE A 468 -15.67 3.12 -4.15
CA ILE A 468 -14.47 3.95 -3.98
C ILE A 468 -13.22 3.06 -3.95
N SER A 469 -12.23 3.38 -4.78
CA SER A 469 -10.94 2.66 -4.84
C SER A 469 -9.87 3.54 -5.46
N ILE A 470 -8.61 3.09 -5.44
CA ILE A 470 -7.59 3.62 -6.33
C ILE A 470 -7.67 2.93 -7.70
N PRO A 471 -7.12 3.48 -8.78
CA PRO A 471 -6.88 2.73 -10.00
C PRO A 471 -5.90 1.59 -9.78
N ARG A 472 -5.97 0.57 -10.63
CA ARG A 472 -4.95 -0.49 -10.61
C ARG A 472 -3.61 0.11 -11.03
N THR A 473 -2.59 -0.09 -10.19
CA THR A 473 -1.32 0.62 -10.29
C THR A 473 -0.14 -0.35 -10.18
N VAL A 474 0.85 -0.17 -11.04
CA VAL A 474 2.17 -0.76 -10.90
C VAL A 474 3.20 0.35 -10.85
N VAL A 475 4.15 0.24 -9.94
CA VAL A 475 5.22 1.22 -9.77
C VAL A 475 6.56 0.57 -10.11
N ILE A 476 7.28 1.19 -11.03
CA ILE A 476 8.66 0.86 -11.36
C ILE A 476 9.54 1.66 -10.41
N ALA A 477 10.27 0.99 -9.53
CA ALA A 477 11.08 1.63 -8.49
C ALA A 477 12.37 2.24 -9.06
N THR A 478 12.99 3.12 -8.26
CA THR A 478 14.14 3.94 -8.69
C THR A 478 15.41 3.15 -9.04
N ASP A 479 15.56 1.92 -8.59
CA ASP A 479 16.66 1.03 -8.96
C ASP A 479 16.66 0.70 -10.46
N TYR A 480 15.51 0.59 -11.10
CA TYR A 480 15.40 0.43 -12.55
C TYR A 480 15.80 1.71 -13.31
N PHE A 481 15.57 2.89 -12.74
CA PHE A 481 16.08 4.14 -13.32
C PHE A 481 17.59 4.18 -13.29
N ASP A 482 18.20 3.90 -12.13
CA ASP A 482 19.67 3.85 -12.01
C ASP A 482 20.28 2.81 -12.96
N GLN A 483 19.68 1.63 -13.03
CA GLN A 483 20.11 0.57 -13.93
C GLN A 483 20.00 0.99 -15.42
N PHE A 484 18.90 1.65 -15.80
CA PHE A 484 18.67 2.14 -17.14
C PHE A 484 19.72 3.16 -17.58
N ILE A 485 20.04 4.15 -16.73
CA ILE A 485 21.07 5.15 -17.00
C ILE A 485 22.43 4.48 -17.16
N LEU A 486 22.79 3.55 -16.26
CA LEU A 486 24.08 2.88 -16.24
C LEU A 486 24.26 1.92 -17.44
N GLU A 487 23.28 1.07 -17.75
CA GLU A 487 23.38 0.08 -18.83
C GLU A 487 23.46 0.71 -20.24
N ASN A 488 22.97 1.94 -20.40
CA ASN A 488 22.98 2.65 -21.68
C ASN A 488 23.98 3.81 -21.71
N ASP A 489 24.80 3.96 -20.66
CA ASP A 489 25.85 5.01 -20.58
C ASP A 489 25.30 6.42 -20.86
N LEU A 490 24.10 6.74 -20.34
CA LEU A 490 23.41 8.00 -20.64
C LEU A 490 23.96 9.23 -19.90
N GLN A 491 24.99 9.06 -19.07
CA GLN A 491 25.57 10.15 -18.28
C GLN A 491 26.06 11.32 -19.17
N TYR A 492 26.59 11.02 -20.36
CA TYR A 492 27.06 12.05 -21.28
C TYR A 492 25.94 13.00 -21.76
N VAL A 493 24.71 12.48 -21.94
CA VAL A 493 23.55 13.30 -22.31
C VAL A 493 23.11 14.16 -21.13
N ILE A 494 23.14 13.57 -19.93
CA ILE A 494 22.75 14.24 -18.69
C ILE A 494 23.67 15.43 -18.39
N ASP A 495 24.97 15.28 -18.63
CA ASP A 495 25.98 16.31 -18.33
C ASP A 495 26.10 17.34 -19.46
N SER A 496 25.45 17.11 -20.62
CA SER A 496 25.49 18.01 -21.76
C SER A 496 24.38 19.10 -21.70
N ASP A 497 24.60 20.19 -22.43
CA ASP A 497 23.64 21.29 -22.63
C ASP A 497 22.96 21.16 -24.01
N VAL A 498 22.23 20.03 -24.18
CA VAL A 498 21.49 19.73 -25.41
C VAL A 498 19.99 20.04 -25.23
N SER A 499 19.26 20.12 -26.35
CA SER A 499 17.82 20.41 -26.32
C SER A 499 17.00 19.29 -25.67
N ASP A 500 15.80 19.60 -25.18
CA ASP A 500 14.88 18.63 -24.59
C ASP A 500 14.50 17.52 -25.60
N GLU A 501 14.41 17.87 -26.90
CA GLU A 501 14.14 16.92 -27.99
C GLU A 501 15.29 15.95 -28.20
N GLU A 502 16.54 16.39 -28.08
CA GLU A 502 17.73 15.53 -28.18
C GLU A 502 17.81 14.60 -26.97
N ILE A 503 17.58 15.11 -25.73
CA ILE A 503 17.50 14.27 -24.53
C ILE A 503 16.44 13.19 -24.72
N LEU A 504 15.22 13.57 -25.14
CA LEU A 504 14.12 12.65 -25.39
C LEU A 504 14.49 11.58 -26.42
N SER A 505 15.14 11.97 -27.52
CA SER A 505 15.54 11.06 -28.59
C SER A 505 16.51 9.99 -28.11
N GLU A 506 17.56 10.37 -27.36
CA GLU A 506 18.57 9.48 -26.81
C GLU A 506 17.96 8.50 -25.80
N PHE A 507 17.12 9.00 -24.89
CA PHE A 507 16.43 8.14 -23.91
C PHE A 507 15.47 7.15 -24.56
N VAL A 508 14.74 7.58 -25.60
CA VAL A 508 13.81 6.69 -26.32
C VAL A 508 14.55 5.64 -27.14
N ALA A 509 15.73 5.95 -27.68
CA ALA A 509 16.58 4.99 -28.38
C ALA A 509 17.21 3.94 -27.45
N ALA A 510 17.48 4.29 -26.19
CA ALA A 510 18.07 3.41 -25.18
C ALA A 510 17.20 2.18 -24.86
N ARG A 511 17.80 1.13 -24.28
CA ARG A 511 17.11 -0.14 -23.96
C ARG A 511 16.72 -0.21 -22.49
N LEU A 512 15.45 -0.61 -22.22
CA LEU A 512 15.04 -0.92 -20.85
C LEU A 512 15.70 -2.22 -20.37
N PRO A 513 16.00 -2.35 -19.06
CA PRO A 513 16.51 -3.58 -18.47
C PRO A 513 15.62 -4.78 -18.78
N GLU A 514 16.20 -5.92 -19.14
CA GLU A 514 15.49 -7.11 -19.64
C GLU A 514 14.45 -7.63 -18.64
N LYS A 515 14.82 -7.73 -17.36
CA LYS A 515 13.92 -8.15 -16.29
C LYS A 515 12.69 -7.24 -16.18
N LEU A 516 12.87 -5.93 -16.36
CA LEU A 516 11.75 -4.99 -16.38
C LEU A 516 10.82 -5.25 -17.56
N VAL A 517 11.37 -5.50 -18.76
CA VAL A 517 10.60 -5.80 -19.97
C VAL A 517 9.77 -7.08 -19.79
N GLU A 518 10.30 -8.12 -19.16
CA GLU A 518 9.53 -9.34 -18.84
C GLU A 518 8.35 -9.04 -17.90
N GLN A 519 8.60 -8.30 -16.83
CA GLN A 519 7.55 -7.91 -15.87
C GLN A 519 6.46 -7.05 -16.53
N LEU A 520 6.86 -6.09 -17.38
CA LEU A 520 5.92 -5.25 -18.15
C LEU A 520 5.11 -6.08 -19.15
N ARG A 521 5.66 -7.10 -19.77
CA ARG A 521 4.94 -8.02 -20.67
C ARG A 521 3.80 -8.74 -19.92
N VAL A 522 4.08 -9.28 -18.73
CA VAL A 522 3.05 -9.90 -17.88
C VAL A 522 1.97 -8.89 -17.49
N TYR A 523 2.36 -7.67 -17.12
CA TYR A 523 1.42 -6.61 -16.77
C TYR A 523 0.50 -6.24 -17.93
N VAL A 524 1.06 -5.98 -19.11
CA VAL A 524 0.31 -5.63 -20.33
C VAL A 524 -0.68 -6.73 -20.72
N ASN A 525 -0.32 -8.01 -20.57
CA ASN A 525 -1.24 -9.12 -20.88
C ASN A 525 -2.48 -9.15 -19.97
N THR A 526 -2.40 -8.57 -18.77
CA THR A 526 -3.55 -8.46 -17.85
C THR A 526 -4.34 -7.17 -18.00
N ALA A 527 -3.92 -6.25 -18.89
CA ALA A 527 -4.53 -4.94 -19.08
C ALA A 527 -5.96 -5.02 -19.64
N ARG A 528 -6.85 -4.17 -19.13
CA ARG A 528 -8.23 -3.99 -19.59
C ARG A 528 -8.62 -2.55 -19.85
N SER A 529 -7.76 -1.62 -19.58
CA SER A 529 -7.94 -0.18 -19.78
C SER A 529 -6.64 0.44 -20.27
N PRO A 530 -6.68 1.62 -20.86
CA PRO A 530 -5.50 2.42 -21.16
C PRO A 530 -4.69 2.73 -19.90
N PHE A 531 -3.42 3.13 -20.07
CA PHE A 531 -2.52 3.46 -18.97
C PHE A 531 -2.14 4.96 -18.95
N ALA A 532 -2.09 5.52 -17.76
CA ALA A 532 -1.35 6.75 -17.48
C ALA A 532 0.04 6.36 -16.94
N VAL A 533 1.09 6.86 -17.57
CA VAL A 533 2.49 6.66 -17.17
C VAL A 533 2.97 7.97 -16.57
N ARG A 534 3.10 8.00 -15.25
CA ARG A 534 3.33 9.21 -14.46
C ARG A 534 4.68 9.15 -13.77
N SER A 535 5.34 10.29 -13.66
CA SER A 535 6.50 10.46 -12.78
C SER A 535 6.16 10.20 -11.31
N SER A 536 7.13 9.73 -10.55
CA SER A 536 7.04 9.60 -9.10
C SER A 536 8.44 9.73 -8.51
N SER A 537 8.95 10.94 -8.49
CA SER A 537 10.27 11.21 -7.94
C SER A 537 10.26 11.23 -6.41
N LYS A 538 11.44 11.27 -5.81
CA LYS A 538 11.58 11.39 -4.36
C LYS A 538 11.04 12.71 -3.82
N LEU A 539 11.18 13.79 -4.59
CA LEU A 539 10.82 15.16 -4.22
C LEU A 539 9.34 15.46 -4.52
N GLU A 540 8.71 14.75 -5.46
CA GLU A 540 7.28 14.92 -5.74
C GLU A 540 6.44 14.58 -4.51
N ASP A 541 5.41 15.39 -4.26
CA ASP A 541 4.51 15.30 -3.10
C ASP A 541 5.24 15.44 -1.74
N SER A 542 6.40 16.12 -1.74
CA SER A 542 7.06 16.54 -0.52
C SER A 542 6.21 17.59 0.20
N SER A 543 6.19 17.55 1.54
CA SER A 543 5.46 18.52 2.36
C SER A 543 6.06 19.93 2.30
N TYR A 544 7.31 20.06 1.88
CA TYR A 544 8.05 21.31 1.91
C TYR A 544 8.28 21.94 0.52
N GLN A 545 8.43 21.09 -0.51
CA GLN A 545 8.74 21.54 -1.87
C GLN A 545 8.07 20.58 -2.88
N PRO A 546 6.76 20.67 -3.12
CA PRO A 546 6.09 19.82 -4.07
C PRO A 546 6.49 20.15 -5.51
N PHE A 547 6.91 19.13 -6.26
CA PHE A 547 7.27 19.21 -7.68
C PHE A 547 6.03 18.91 -8.55
N ALA A 548 5.02 19.77 -8.51
CA ALA A 548 3.78 19.52 -9.24
C ALA A 548 3.89 19.95 -10.72
N GLY A 549 3.60 19.03 -11.65
CA GLY A 549 3.60 19.30 -13.09
C GLY A 549 4.96 19.62 -13.71
N VAL A 550 6.06 19.34 -12.99
CA VAL A 550 7.43 19.55 -13.49
C VAL A 550 7.85 18.45 -14.45
N TYR A 551 7.43 17.21 -14.16
CA TYR A 551 7.77 16.04 -14.97
C TYR A 551 6.58 15.57 -15.81
N SER A 552 6.87 14.92 -16.93
CA SER A 552 5.88 14.54 -17.94
C SER A 552 4.98 13.37 -17.49
N THR A 553 3.75 13.36 -18.04
CA THR A 553 2.77 12.28 -17.89
C THR A 553 2.26 11.86 -19.26
N TYR A 554 2.49 10.61 -19.66
CA TYR A 554 2.03 10.08 -20.94
C TYR A 554 0.86 9.12 -20.78
N MET A 555 -0.13 9.23 -21.67
CA MET A 555 -1.25 8.30 -21.71
C MET A 555 -1.07 7.32 -22.87
N VAL A 556 -1.17 6.02 -22.58
CA VAL A 556 -0.96 4.91 -23.53
C VAL A 556 -2.30 4.26 -23.82
N PRO A 557 -2.77 4.22 -25.07
CA PRO A 557 -4.04 3.62 -25.44
C PRO A 557 -4.04 2.10 -25.26
N LEU A 558 -5.21 1.52 -25.00
CA LEU A 558 -5.40 0.08 -24.99
C LEU A 558 -5.55 -0.39 -26.44
N VAL A 559 -4.64 -1.25 -26.90
CA VAL A 559 -4.68 -1.87 -28.24
C VAL A 559 -4.70 -3.38 -28.12
N GLU A 560 -5.26 -4.07 -29.14
CA GLU A 560 -5.37 -5.53 -29.15
C GLU A 560 -3.99 -6.20 -29.21
N ASN A 561 -3.08 -5.64 -30.02
CA ASN A 561 -1.71 -6.14 -30.12
C ASN A 561 -0.90 -5.80 -28.87
N ARG A 562 -0.67 -6.80 -28.02
CA ARG A 562 0.03 -6.67 -26.74
C ARG A 562 1.49 -6.29 -26.87
N ASP A 563 2.16 -6.75 -27.92
CA ASP A 563 3.56 -6.36 -28.19
C ASP A 563 3.66 -4.90 -28.64
N GLN A 564 2.68 -4.41 -29.40
CA GLN A 564 2.61 -2.99 -29.73
C GLN A 564 2.37 -2.15 -28.47
N MET A 565 1.44 -2.58 -27.61
CA MET A 565 1.16 -1.90 -26.33
C MET A 565 2.41 -1.88 -25.43
N LEU A 566 3.16 -2.98 -25.36
CA LEU A 566 4.43 -3.06 -24.60
C LEU A 566 5.47 -2.06 -25.15
N ARG A 567 5.61 -1.94 -26.46
CA ARG A 567 6.50 -0.96 -27.09
C ARG A 567 6.09 0.48 -26.76
N MET A 568 4.80 0.80 -26.84
CA MET A 568 4.29 2.13 -26.50
C MET A 568 4.52 2.44 -25.01
N LEU A 569 4.23 1.49 -24.13
CA LEU A 569 4.48 1.62 -22.70
C LEU A 569 5.97 1.83 -22.39
N GLY A 570 6.85 1.05 -23.02
CA GLY A 570 8.31 1.21 -22.89
C GLY A 570 8.79 2.58 -23.34
N LYS A 571 8.27 3.12 -24.45
CA LYS A 571 8.59 4.48 -24.91
C LYS A 571 8.11 5.52 -23.90
N ALA A 572 6.89 5.41 -23.38
CA ALA A 572 6.34 6.34 -22.39
C ALA A 572 7.18 6.35 -21.09
N ILE A 573 7.61 5.17 -20.60
CA ILE A 573 8.48 5.06 -19.41
C ILE A 573 9.81 5.80 -19.66
N LYS A 574 10.45 5.57 -20.79
CA LYS A 574 11.71 6.23 -21.16
C LYS A 574 11.56 7.74 -21.31
N SER A 575 10.42 8.19 -21.83
CA SER A 575 10.12 9.63 -21.93
C SER A 575 9.90 10.28 -20.55
N VAL A 576 9.29 9.57 -19.60
CA VAL A 576 9.21 10.03 -18.20
C VAL A 576 10.60 10.13 -17.58
N TYR A 577 11.48 9.16 -17.84
CA TYR A 577 12.89 9.23 -17.39
C TYR A 577 13.62 10.44 -17.99
N ALA A 578 13.45 10.72 -19.28
CA ALA A 578 14.04 11.87 -19.96
C ALA A 578 13.61 13.20 -19.35
N SER A 579 12.33 13.32 -18.93
CA SER A 579 11.77 14.57 -18.42
C SER A 579 12.42 15.09 -17.13
N VAL A 580 13.18 14.26 -16.42
CA VAL A 580 14.01 14.69 -15.27
C VAL A 580 15.06 15.71 -15.69
N PHE A 581 15.57 15.56 -16.90
CA PHE A 581 16.73 16.30 -17.41
C PHE A 581 16.35 17.43 -18.37
N TYR A 582 15.08 17.69 -18.61
CA TYR A 582 14.61 18.84 -19.40
C TYR A 582 14.97 20.17 -18.76
N GLY A 583 15.16 21.21 -19.57
CA GLY A 583 15.55 22.54 -19.11
C GLY A 583 14.68 23.09 -18.00
N GLY A 584 13.35 22.96 -18.12
CA GLY A 584 12.40 23.36 -17.08
C GLY A 584 12.60 22.62 -15.75
N SER A 585 12.83 21.29 -15.81
CA SER A 585 13.08 20.46 -14.62
C SER A 585 14.42 20.82 -13.96
N ARG A 586 15.48 21.00 -14.75
CA ARG A 586 16.80 21.43 -14.25
C ARG A 586 16.72 22.77 -13.53
N THR A 587 16.04 23.76 -14.13
CA THR A 587 15.85 25.08 -13.53
C THR A 587 15.09 24.97 -12.20
N TYR A 588 14.03 24.18 -12.15
CA TYR A 588 13.24 23.99 -10.92
C TYR A 588 14.07 23.35 -9.80
N ILE A 589 14.83 22.27 -10.11
CA ILE A 589 15.70 21.58 -9.15
C ILE A 589 16.77 22.56 -8.60
N GLN A 590 17.39 23.37 -9.47
CA GLN A 590 18.37 24.37 -9.06
C GLN A 590 17.77 25.47 -8.16
N THR A 591 16.59 25.99 -8.53
CA THR A 591 15.91 27.04 -7.76
C THR A 591 15.51 26.55 -6.36
N THR A 592 15.21 25.26 -6.21
CA THR A 592 14.87 24.66 -4.92
C THR A 592 16.09 24.24 -4.10
N GLY A 593 17.32 24.45 -4.61
CA GLY A 593 18.57 24.12 -3.93
C GLY A 593 18.86 22.61 -3.85
N ASN A 594 18.17 21.80 -4.63
CA ASN A 594 18.40 20.36 -4.73
C ASN A 594 19.49 20.03 -5.76
N LEU A 595 20.14 18.88 -5.61
CA LEU A 595 21.13 18.41 -6.56
C LEU A 595 20.47 17.49 -7.61
N LEU A 596 20.71 17.76 -8.88
CA LEU A 596 20.18 16.92 -9.99
C LEU A 596 20.62 15.45 -9.86
N SER A 597 21.84 15.20 -9.35
CA SER A 597 22.37 13.84 -9.13
C SER A 597 21.66 13.05 -8.03
N GLU A 598 20.94 13.72 -7.14
CA GLU A 598 20.15 13.07 -6.07
C GLU A 598 18.73 12.76 -6.51
N GLU A 599 18.27 13.35 -7.61
CA GLU A 599 16.94 13.13 -8.14
C GLU A 599 16.86 11.79 -8.88
N LYS A 600 16.03 10.89 -8.35
CA LYS A 600 15.80 9.55 -8.90
C LYS A 600 14.33 9.35 -9.21
N MET A 601 14.07 8.83 -10.40
CA MET A 601 12.73 8.70 -10.92
C MET A 601 12.18 7.28 -10.77
N ALA A 602 11.11 7.12 -9.99
CA ALA A 602 10.21 5.98 -10.11
C ALA A 602 9.08 6.32 -11.09
N VAL A 603 8.47 5.31 -11.70
CA VAL A 603 7.38 5.51 -12.66
C VAL A 603 6.13 4.78 -12.20
N VAL A 604 5.02 5.52 -12.11
CA VAL A 604 3.68 4.97 -11.83
C VAL A 604 2.99 4.65 -13.14
N VAL A 605 2.67 3.38 -13.36
CA VAL A 605 1.82 2.92 -14.46
C VAL A 605 0.45 2.60 -13.91
N GLN A 606 -0.54 3.41 -14.24
CA GLN A 606 -1.86 3.43 -13.62
C GLN A 606 -2.95 3.25 -14.66
N SER A 607 -3.95 2.39 -14.38
CA SER A 607 -5.14 2.28 -15.23
C SER A 607 -5.92 3.58 -15.25
N ILE A 608 -6.27 4.08 -16.43
CA ILE A 608 -7.10 5.28 -16.57
C ILE A 608 -8.55 4.93 -16.19
N CYS A 609 -9.18 5.80 -15.38
CA CYS A 609 -10.61 5.76 -15.11
C CYS A 609 -11.37 6.28 -16.32
N GLY A 610 -12.43 5.64 -16.71
CA GLY A 610 -13.25 6.04 -17.85
C GLY A 610 -13.78 4.88 -18.66
N SER A 611 -14.51 5.22 -19.73
CA SER A 611 -15.11 4.29 -20.68
C SER A 611 -14.78 4.73 -22.12
N ASN A 612 -14.90 3.79 -23.06
CA ASN A 612 -14.72 4.07 -24.48
C ASN A 612 -16.01 4.61 -25.09
N HIS A 613 -15.93 5.79 -25.69
CA HIS A 613 -17.01 6.46 -26.38
C HIS A 613 -16.55 6.75 -27.81
N ASP A 614 -16.88 5.87 -28.74
CA ASP A 614 -16.55 5.97 -30.17
C ASP A 614 -15.06 6.27 -30.46
N GLY A 615 -14.16 5.53 -29.80
CA GLY A 615 -12.70 5.67 -29.97
C GLY A 615 -12.05 6.75 -29.10
N LEU A 616 -12.81 7.48 -28.33
CA LEU A 616 -12.34 8.40 -27.28
C LEU A 616 -12.55 7.78 -25.90
N TYR A 617 -11.51 7.83 -25.05
CA TYR A 617 -11.57 7.27 -23.71
C TYR A 617 -11.50 8.37 -22.65
N TYR A 618 -12.52 8.47 -21.82
CA TYR A 618 -12.63 9.50 -20.80
C TYR A 618 -13.61 9.10 -19.68
N PRO A 619 -13.47 9.65 -18.46
CA PRO A 619 -14.44 9.48 -17.38
C PRO A 619 -15.61 10.46 -17.49
N MET A 620 -16.72 10.14 -16.80
CA MET A 620 -17.86 11.07 -16.66
C MET A 620 -17.45 12.38 -16.01
N MET A 621 -16.59 12.35 -14.99
CA MET A 621 -16.04 13.57 -14.36
C MET A 621 -14.65 13.29 -13.81
N SER A 622 -13.85 14.35 -13.75
CA SER A 622 -12.60 14.42 -13.02
C SER A 622 -12.58 15.66 -12.16
N GLY A 623 -11.83 15.64 -11.08
CA GLY A 623 -11.78 16.79 -10.20
C GLY A 623 -10.58 16.80 -9.27
N VAL A 624 -10.41 17.97 -8.66
CA VAL A 624 -9.46 18.21 -7.57
C VAL A 624 -10.24 18.73 -6.38
N ALA A 625 -10.09 18.08 -5.23
CA ALA A 625 -10.67 18.48 -3.95
C ALA A 625 -9.57 18.91 -2.99
N ARG A 626 -9.72 20.08 -2.36
CA ARG A 626 -8.82 20.61 -1.32
C ARG A 626 -9.53 20.72 0.01
N SER A 627 -8.86 20.41 1.07
CA SER A 627 -9.39 20.55 2.44
C SER A 627 -9.40 22.02 2.93
N VAL A 628 -8.77 22.93 2.19
CA VAL A 628 -8.75 24.36 2.47
C VAL A 628 -9.23 25.15 1.24
N ASN A 629 -10.14 26.09 1.46
CA ASN A 629 -10.59 27.04 0.45
C ASN A 629 -9.91 28.38 0.71
N PHE A 630 -8.95 28.75 -0.13
CA PHE A 630 -8.21 30.01 0.02
C PHE A 630 -9.06 31.25 -0.30
N TYR A 631 -10.10 31.09 -1.12
CA TYR A 631 -10.96 32.19 -1.55
C TYR A 631 -12.43 31.84 -1.35
N PRO A 632 -12.91 31.82 -0.08
CA PRO A 632 -14.29 31.53 0.21
C PRO A 632 -15.24 32.62 -0.33
N ILE A 633 -16.41 32.20 -0.85
CA ILE A 633 -17.41 33.08 -1.43
C ILE A 633 -18.67 33.09 -0.57
N GLY A 634 -19.11 34.30 -0.21
CA GLY A 634 -20.36 34.50 0.55
C GLY A 634 -20.33 33.84 1.93
N SER A 635 -21.03 32.74 2.13
CA SER A 635 -21.11 32.02 3.42
C SER A 635 -20.14 30.85 3.58
N GLU A 636 -19.29 30.64 2.59
CA GLU A 636 -18.25 29.60 2.65
C GLU A 636 -17.19 29.96 3.68
N LYS A 637 -16.55 28.93 4.25
CA LYS A 637 -15.41 29.08 5.18
C LYS A 637 -14.17 28.37 4.63
N PRO A 638 -12.97 28.86 4.96
CA PRO A 638 -11.72 28.23 4.51
C PRO A 638 -11.62 26.74 4.83
N GLU A 639 -12.00 26.34 6.03
CA GLU A 639 -11.92 24.97 6.53
C GLU A 639 -12.94 23.99 5.92
N GLU A 640 -13.92 24.49 5.16
CA GLU A 640 -14.94 23.66 4.50
C GLU A 640 -14.45 23.05 3.19
N GLY A 641 -13.28 23.49 2.71
CA GLY A 641 -12.66 23.00 1.49
C GLY A 641 -13.33 23.48 0.21
N ILE A 642 -12.78 23.06 -0.91
CA ILE A 642 -13.21 23.42 -2.25
C ILE A 642 -13.03 22.27 -3.23
N VAL A 643 -13.89 22.17 -4.23
CA VAL A 643 -13.81 21.18 -5.30
C VAL A 643 -13.92 21.84 -6.66
N ASN A 644 -13.04 21.49 -7.58
CA ASN A 644 -13.11 21.84 -8.99
C ASN A 644 -13.44 20.59 -9.81
N LEU A 645 -14.46 20.65 -10.65
CA LEU A 645 -14.92 19.54 -11.50
C LEU A 645 -14.82 19.87 -12.98
N ALA A 646 -14.49 18.85 -13.78
CA ALA A 646 -14.55 18.93 -15.23
C ALA A 646 -15.16 17.63 -15.82
N PHE A 647 -15.81 17.74 -16.95
CA PHE A 647 -16.21 16.62 -17.79
C PHE A 647 -15.00 16.13 -18.60
N GLY A 648 -14.75 14.82 -18.64
CA GLY A 648 -13.59 14.24 -19.30
C GLY A 648 -12.37 14.08 -18.40
N LEU A 649 -11.17 14.00 -18.98
CA LEU A 649 -9.90 13.80 -18.26
C LEU A 649 -9.52 15.01 -17.41
N GLY A 650 -8.90 14.76 -16.27
CA GLY A 650 -8.52 15.75 -15.26
C GLY A 650 -7.52 16.82 -15.69
N LYS A 651 -6.91 16.69 -16.87
CA LYS A 651 -5.99 17.68 -17.43
C LYS A 651 -6.64 19.07 -17.53
N THR A 652 -7.95 19.16 -17.81
CA THR A 652 -8.71 20.43 -17.78
C THR A 652 -8.58 21.13 -16.42
N VAL A 653 -8.60 20.39 -15.32
CA VAL A 653 -8.53 20.97 -13.97
C VAL A 653 -7.11 21.44 -13.65
N VAL A 654 -6.12 20.59 -13.90
CA VAL A 654 -4.72 20.83 -13.48
C VAL A 654 -4.01 21.86 -14.37
N ASP A 655 -4.42 22.02 -15.63
CA ASP A 655 -3.91 23.04 -16.57
C ASP A 655 -4.66 24.36 -16.49
N GLY A 656 -5.59 24.53 -15.54
CA GLY A 656 -6.28 25.80 -15.31
C GLY A 656 -7.38 26.15 -16.30
N GLY A 657 -7.96 25.16 -16.99
CA GLY A 657 -9.14 25.35 -17.86
C GLY A 657 -10.40 25.71 -17.08
N ASN A 658 -11.51 25.96 -17.81
CA ASN A 658 -12.82 26.25 -17.22
C ASN A 658 -13.36 25.02 -16.49
N THR A 659 -13.46 25.09 -15.17
CA THR A 659 -13.95 24.05 -14.28
C THR A 659 -15.14 24.52 -13.47
N LEU A 660 -16.01 23.63 -13.06
CA LEU A 660 -17.10 23.96 -12.16
C LEU A 660 -16.58 23.95 -10.71
N ARG A 661 -16.66 25.10 -10.03
CA ARG A 661 -16.18 25.27 -8.65
C ARG A 661 -17.34 25.19 -7.66
N PHE A 662 -17.23 24.38 -6.60
CA PHE A 662 -18.22 24.35 -5.52
C PHE A 662 -17.59 24.01 -4.16
N SER A 663 -18.20 24.50 -3.08
CA SER A 663 -17.89 24.04 -1.73
C SER A 663 -18.63 22.73 -1.43
N PRO A 664 -17.96 21.67 -0.92
CA PRO A 664 -18.63 20.41 -0.54
C PRO A 664 -19.77 20.62 0.47
N ARG A 665 -19.67 21.64 1.32
CA ARG A 665 -20.70 22.03 2.27
C ARG A 665 -21.95 22.63 1.61
N PHE A 666 -21.75 23.33 0.49
CA PHE A 666 -22.80 24.02 -0.24
C PHE A 666 -22.87 23.60 -1.73
N PRO A 667 -23.02 22.30 -2.05
CA PRO A 667 -22.90 21.81 -3.42
C PRO A 667 -23.94 22.38 -4.40
N LYS A 668 -25.02 22.95 -3.88
CA LYS A 668 -26.09 23.59 -4.67
C LYS A 668 -25.81 25.04 -5.01
N LYS A 669 -24.83 25.69 -4.36
CA LYS A 669 -24.46 27.08 -4.56
C LYS A 669 -23.22 27.15 -5.43
N ILE A 670 -23.40 27.34 -6.72
CA ILE A 670 -22.33 27.37 -7.72
C ILE A 670 -22.37 28.73 -8.39
N LEU A 671 -21.29 29.51 -8.23
CA LEU A 671 -21.25 30.88 -8.74
C LEU A 671 -21.41 30.95 -10.26
N GLN A 672 -20.72 30.07 -10.99
CA GLN A 672 -20.77 30.01 -12.45
C GLN A 672 -22.19 29.71 -12.99
N LEU A 673 -23.05 29.08 -12.18
CA LEU A 673 -24.44 28.75 -12.55
C LEU A 673 -25.46 29.74 -11.93
N SER A 674 -25.02 30.80 -11.26
CA SER A 674 -25.91 31.75 -10.58
C SER A 674 -26.64 32.71 -11.56
N ASP A 675 -26.05 32.94 -12.72
CA ASP A 675 -26.60 33.77 -13.80
C ASP A 675 -26.38 33.05 -15.15
N VAL A 676 -27.29 33.26 -16.08
CA VAL A 676 -27.23 32.62 -17.40
C VAL A 676 -26.02 33.06 -18.22
N LYS A 677 -25.67 34.34 -18.14
CA LYS A 677 -24.50 34.88 -18.86
C LYS A 677 -23.21 34.24 -18.35
N LEU A 678 -23.09 34.12 -17.01
CA LEU A 678 -21.98 33.43 -16.37
C LEU A 678 -21.94 31.94 -16.78
N ALA A 679 -23.08 31.24 -16.75
CA ALA A 679 -23.15 29.84 -17.13
C ALA A 679 -22.74 29.61 -18.59
N LEU A 680 -23.15 30.48 -19.50
CA LEU A 680 -22.78 30.42 -20.92
C LEU A 680 -21.32 30.76 -21.17
N ARG A 681 -20.71 31.63 -20.36
CA ARG A 681 -19.34 32.08 -20.51
C ARG A 681 -18.32 31.18 -19.77
N ASP A 682 -18.55 30.95 -18.49
CA ASP A 682 -17.54 30.42 -17.54
C ASP A 682 -17.62 28.92 -17.32
N THR A 683 -18.48 28.17 -18.03
CA THR A 683 -18.51 26.72 -17.99
C THR A 683 -17.69 26.11 -19.12
N GLN A 684 -17.29 24.85 -18.93
CA GLN A 684 -16.46 24.12 -19.86
C GLN A 684 -17.04 24.01 -21.27
N LYS A 685 -16.24 24.25 -22.31
CA LYS A 685 -16.64 24.18 -23.75
C LYS A 685 -15.95 23.01 -24.47
N GLN A 686 -14.71 22.73 -24.09
CA GLN A 686 -13.90 21.66 -24.63
C GLN A 686 -13.50 20.72 -23.50
N MET A 687 -13.13 19.49 -23.85
CA MET A 687 -12.66 18.53 -22.88
C MET A 687 -11.40 17.81 -23.39
N PHE A 688 -10.67 17.19 -22.49
CA PHE A 688 -9.62 16.25 -22.85
C PHE A 688 -10.14 14.82 -22.85
N ALA A 689 -9.77 14.08 -23.89
CA ALA A 689 -10.05 12.64 -24.02
C ALA A 689 -8.82 11.94 -24.60
N LEU A 690 -8.59 10.65 -24.24
CA LEU A 690 -7.53 9.86 -24.85
C LEU A 690 -8.03 9.27 -26.18
N ASP A 691 -7.30 9.51 -27.25
CA ASP A 691 -7.54 8.88 -28.55
C ASP A 691 -7.07 7.41 -28.54
N LEU A 692 -7.97 6.48 -28.72
CA LEU A 692 -7.67 5.05 -28.71
C LEU A 692 -7.17 4.50 -30.05
N ARG A 693 -7.14 5.29 -31.11
CA ARG A 693 -6.63 4.84 -32.43
C ARG A 693 -5.15 4.49 -32.31
N PRO A 694 -4.70 3.30 -32.81
CA PRO A 694 -3.31 2.86 -32.64
C PRO A 694 -2.26 3.80 -33.21
N GLY A 695 -2.60 4.59 -34.24
CA GLY A 695 -1.71 5.58 -34.86
C GLY A 695 -1.65 6.94 -34.15
N ALA A 696 -2.52 7.15 -33.14
CA ALA A 696 -2.56 8.43 -32.41
C ALA A 696 -1.42 8.56 -31.38
N PHE A 697 -0.87 7.45 -30.87
CA PHE A 697 0.20 7.50 -29.88
C PHE A 697 1.51 8.01 -30.48
N LYS A 698 1.96 9.14 -29.98
CA LYS A 698 3.24 9.80 -30.36
C LYS A 698 4.06 10.11 -29.11
N ILE A 699 5.35 10.27 -29.29
CA ILE A 699 6.28 10.73 -28.26
C ILE A 699 6.72 12.15 -28.63
N SER A 700 6.67 13.05 -27.65
CA SER A 700 7.07 14.44 -27.75
C SER A 700 7.41 14.96 -26.35
N CYS A 701 8.18 16.04 -26.25
CA CYS A 701 8.36 16.78 -24.99
C CYS A 701 7.02 17.36 -24.48
N ASN A 702 6.04 17.57 -25.38
CA ASN A 702 4.66 17.87 -25.01
C ASN A 702 3.89 16.57 -24.73
N ASP A 703 3.67 16.25 -23.48
CA ASP A 703 3.00 15.04 -23.01
C ASP A 703 1.47 14.99 -23.35
N GLY A 704 0.86 16.13 -23.64
CA GLY A 704 -0.53 16.25 -24.07
C GLY A 704 -0.79 15.87 -25.53
N ILE A 705 0.23 15.57 -26.33
CA ILE A 705 0.11 15.32 -27.77
C ILE A 705 -0.82 14.14 -28.13
N ASN A 706 -1.01 13.19 -27.21
CA ASN A 706 -1.86 12.01 -27.37
C ASN A 706 -3.32 12.25 -26.94
N LEU A 707 -3.67 13.46 -26.54
CA LEU A 707 -5.00 13.82 -26.08
C LEU A 707 -5.78 14.55 -27.18
N ALA A 708 -7.03 14.15 -27.39
CA ALA A 708 -7.96 14.85 -28.23
C ALA A 708 -8.65 15.97 -27.43
N HIS A 709 -9.02 17.05 -28.12
CA HIS A 709 -9.71 18.23 -27.57
C HIS A 709 -11.08 18.44 -28.26
N PRO A 710 -12.05 17.51 -28.13
CA PRO A 710 -13.33 17.67 -28.76
C PRO A 710 -14.18 18.77 -28.11
N GLN A 711 -15.08 19.37 -28.91
CA GLN A 711 -16.10 20.26 -28.39
C GLN A 711 -17.14 19.46 -27.61
N ILE A 712 -17.50 19.90 -26.41
CA ILE A 712 -18.47 19.22 -25.54
C ILE A 712 -19.84 19.08 -26.21
N ALA A 713 -20.26 20.09 -26.97
CA ALA A 713 -21.53 20.05 -27.69
C ALA A 713 -21.64 18.87 -28.68
N ASP A 714 -20.51 18.45 -29.27
CA ASP A 714 -20.45 17.30 -30.15
C ASP A 714 -20.40 15.98 -29.36
N VAL A 715 -19.59 15.92 -28.33
CA VAL A 715 -19.48 14.75 -27.46
C VAL A 715 -20.80 14.38 -26.79
N LEU A 716 -21.57 15.37 -26.33
CA LEU A 716 -22.85 15.14 -25.65
C LEU A 716 -23.93 14.50 -26.53
N LYS A 717 -23.79 14.55 -27.86
CA LYS A 717 -24.75 13.91 -28.80
C LYS A 717 -24.72 12.39 -28.68
N ASP A 718 -23.54 11.81 -28.48
CA ASP A 718 -23.31 10.36 -28.47
C ASP A 718 -22.95 9.82 -27.08
N TYR A 719 -22.90 10.69 -26.06
CA TYR A 719 -22.61 10.29 -24.68
C TYR A 719 -23.79 9.56 -24.04
N ASN A 720 -23.56 8.42 -23.40
CA ASN A 720 -24.64 7.56 -22.89
C ASN A 720 -25.44 8.18 -21.72
N HIS A 721 -24.86 9.11 -20.95
CA HIS A 721 -25.44 9.66 -19.72
C HIS A 721 -25.35 11.19 -19.65
N PRO A 722 -25.81 11.89 -20.70
CA PRO A 722 -25.66 13.34 -20.77
C PRO A 722 -26.47 14.07 -19.68
N GLU A 723 -27.54 13.45 -19.16
CA GLU A 723 -28.37 13.97 -18.08
C GLU A 723 -27.63 14.06 -16.72
N LEU A 724 -26.52 13.30 -16.54
CA LEU A 724 -25.72 13.37 -15.32
C LEU A 724 -24.75 14.55 -15.32
N VAL A 725 -24.31 14.98 -16.50
CA VAL A 725 -23.21 15.97 -16.65
C VAL A 725 -23.70 17.34 -17.12
N ALA A 726 -24.77 17.41 -17.91
CA ALA A 726 -25.19 18.63 -18.59
C ALA A 726 -26.61 19.07 -18.26
N SER A 727 -26.81 20.38 -18.35
CA SER A 727 -28.12 21.06 -18.43
C SER A 727 -28.21 21.85 -19.73
N THR A 728 -29.42 22.13 -20.19
CA THR A 728 -29.68 22.97 -21.37
C THR A 728 -30.25 24.31 -20.94
N PHE A 729 -29.71 25.42 -21.48
CA PHE A 729 -30.39 26.68 -21.39
C PHE A 729 -31.49 26.75 -22.46
N SER A 730 -32.75 26.61 -22.01
CA SER A 730 -33.92 26.70 -22.91
C SER A 730 -34.15 28.16 -23.30
N LEU A 731 -33.99 28.45 -24.59
CA LEU A 731 -34.24 29.75 -25.15
C LEU A 731 -35.74 30.12 -25.06
N GLU A 732 -36.60 29.09 -25.18
CA GLU A 732 -38.07 29.29 -25.11
C GLU A 732 -38.51 29.70 -23.69
N ASN A 733 -37.96 29.03 -22.66
CA ASN A 733 -38.36 29.23 -21.28
C ASN A 733 -37.44 30.20 -20.50
N ASN A 734 -36.39 30.71 -21.15
CA ASN A 734 -35.36 31.59 -20.56
C ASN A 734 -34.84 31.07 -19.19
N ARG A 735 -34.60 29.74 -19.10
CA ARG A 735 -34.14 29.09 -17.87
C ARG A 735 -33.29 27.86 -18.14
N MET A 736 -32.50 27.48 -17.16
CA MET A 736 -31.77 26.22 -17.16
C MET A 736 -32.74 25.05 -16.95
N VAL A 737 -32.64 24.01 -17.80
CA VAL A 737 -33.40 22.78 -17.74
C VAL A 737 -32.44 21.60 -17.62
N PRO A 738 -32.62 20.70 -16.65
CA PRO A 738 -31.74 19.53 -16.50
C PRO A 738 -31.76 18.66 -17.77
N GLY A 739 -30.57 18.11 -18.11
CA GLY A 739 -30.40 17.24 -19.27
C GLY A 739 -30.24 17.99 -20.59
N VAL A 740 -30.25 17.24 -21.70
CA VAL A 740 -29.89 17.72 -23.05
C VAL A 740 -31.05 17.69 -24.06
N ILE A 741 -32.24 17.30 -23.62
CA ILE A 741 -33.44 17.11 -24.52
C ILE A 741 -33.97 18.46 -25.04
N ALA A 742 -33.92 19.51 -24.22
CA ALA A 742 -34.42 20.82 -24.60
C ALA A 742 -33.57 21.47 -25.74
N GLU A 743 -34.17 22.29 -26.57
CA GLU A 743 -33.42 23.12 -27.52
C GLU A 743 -32.67 24.27 -26.82
N GLY A 744 -31.42 24.49 -27.24
CA GLY A 744 -30.56 25.52 -26.71
C GLY A 744 -29.14 25.09 -26.38
N PRO A 745 -28.29 26.03 -25.95
CA PRO A 745 -26.92 25.77 -25.57
C PRO A 745 -26.81 24.73 -24.41
N LYS A 746 -25.88 23.80 -24.53
CA LYS A 746 -25.59 22.80 -23.49
C LYS A 746 -24.52 23.35 -22.55
N ILE A 747 -24.73 23.14 -21.26
CA ILE A 747 -23.89 23.67 -20.18
C ILE A 747 -23.49 22.52 -19.27
N ILE A 748 -22.22 22.37 -19.01
CA ILE A 748 -21.71 21.40 -18.01
C ILE A 748 -22.04 21.94 -16.62
N SER A 749 -22.98 21.31 -15.94
CA SER A 749 -23.50 21.74 -14.64
C SER A 749 -23.44 20.72 -13.52
N PHE A 750 -23.38 19.44 -13.88
CA PHE A 750 -23.53 18.31 -12.94
C PHE A 750 -24.75 18.41 -12.00
N ASP A 751 -25.80 19.13 -12.43
CA ASP A 751 -26.99 19.40 -11.61
C ASP A 751 -27.63 18.13 -11.05
N ALA A 752 -27.71 17.05 -11.85
CA ALA A 752 -28.26 15.77 -11.38
C ALA A 752 -27.59 15.25 -10.12
N ILE A 753 -26.28 15.50 -9.98
CA ILE A 753 -25.44 15.06 -8.87
C ILE A 753 -25.41 16.11 -7.75
N LEU A 754 -25.03 17.36 -8.08
CA LEU A 754 -24.78 18.39 -7.07
C LEU A 754 -26.07 19.01 -6.52
N LYS A 755 -27.06 19.26 -7.39
CA LYS A 755 -28.30 19.94 -6.99
C LYS A 755 -29.39 18.93 -6.58
N TYR A 756 -29.54 17.83 -7.34
CA TYR A 756 -30.60 16.85 -7.10
C TYR A 756 -30.14 15.65 -6.31
N GLY A 757 -28.83 15.51 -6.01
CA GLY A 757 -28.30 14.51 -5.08
C GLY A 757 -28.43 13.08 -5.55
N ARG A 758 -28.40 12.82 -6.88
CA ARG A 758 -28.50 11.46 -7.43
C ARG A 758 -27.41 10.52 -6.87
N PHE A 759 -26.23 11.06 -6.58
CA PHE A 759 -25.13 10.38 -5.93
C PHE A 759 -24.48 11.32 -4.90
N PRO A 760 -24.01 10.82 -3.73
CA PRO A 760 -23.55 11.67 -2.64
C PRO A 760 -22.08 12.13 -2.78
N ILE A 761 -21.66 12.61 -3.95
CA ILE A 761 -20.25 12.95 -4.26
C ILE A 761 -19.69 13.99 -3.29
N ALA A 762 -20.44 15.05 -2.98
CA ALA A 762 -19.99 16.08 -2.04
C ALA A 762 -19.69 15.53 -0.64
N GLN A 763 -20.55 14.65 -0.13
CA GLN A 763 -20.33 13.99 1.16
C GLN A 763 -19.14 13.04 1.13
N ILE A 764 -18.99 12.25 0.05
CA ILE A 764 -17.85 11.34 -0.13
C ILE A 764 -16.54 12.12 -0.09
N LEU A 765 -16.46 13.23 -0.83
CA LEU A 765 -15.26 14.08 -0.88
C LEU A 765 -14.97 14.68 0.50
N THR A 766 -15.99 15.16 1.23
CA THR A 766 -15.81 15.64 2.60
C THR A 766 -15.24 14.56 3.50
N ASP A 767 -15.82 13.37 3.52
CA ASP A 767 -15.37 12.27 4.37
C ASP A 767 -13.94 11.81 4.02
N VAL A 768 -13.61 11.73 2.71
CA VAL A 768 -12.26 11.35 2.26
C VAL A 768 -11.24 12.42 2.64
N MET A 769 -11.55 13.70 2.44
CA MET A 769 -10.68 14.81 2.84
C MET A 769 -10.45 14.83 4.35
N ASP A 770 -11.48 14.68 5.17
CA ASP A 770 -11.38 14.66 6.62
C ASP A 770 -10.51 13.51 7.15
N ILE A 771 -10.68 12.32 6.57
CA ILE A 771 -9.88 11.14 6.92
C ILE A 771 -8.42 11.36 6.54
N CYS A 772 -8.14 11.84 5.34
CA CYS A 772 -6.79 12.06 4.87
C CYS A 772 -6.11 13.23 5.61
N LYS A 773 -6.81 14.34 5.85
CA LYS A 773 -6.31 15.48 6.64
C LYS A 773 -5.93 15.07 8.06
N LYS A 774 -6.78 14.30 8.75
CA LYS A 774 -6.47 13.76 10.08
C LYS A 774 -5.27 12.83 10.08
N ALA A 775 -5.12 12.00 9.06
CA ALA A 775 -4.04 11.01 8.98
C ALA A 775 -2.70 11.63 8.54
N LEU A 776 -2.70 12.68 7.74
CA LEU A 776 -1.51 13.43 7.31
C LEU A 776 -1.16 14.59 8.25
N MET A 777 -2.11 15.01 9.13
CA MET A 777 -1.96 16.11 10.08
C MET A 777 -1.66 17.47 9.41
N CYS A 778 -2.12 17.67 8.17
CA CYS A 778 -1.98 18.90 7.40
C CYS A 778 -3.15 19.04 6.43
N ASP A 779 -3.30 20.23 5.83
CA ASP A 779 -4.22 20.40 4.73
C ASP A 779 -3.77 19.61 3.50
N ILE A 780 -4.76 19.14 2.74
CA ILE A 780 -4.51 18.19 1.67
C ILE A 780 -5.22 18.56 0.38
N GLU A 781 -4.70 18.02 -0.70
CA GLU A 781 -5.34 18.01 -2.01
C GLU A 781 -5.48 16.56 -2.50
N ILE A 782 -6.62 16.26 -3.12
CA ILE A 782 -6.95 14.94 -3.67
C ILE A 782 -7.38 15.10 -5.13
N GLU A 783 -6.71 14.38 -6.03
CA GLU A 783 -7.16 14.20 -7.41
C GLU A 783 -8.06 12.97 -7.49
N PHE A 784 -9.16 13.06 -8.23
CA PHE A 784 -10.10 11.95 -8.41
C PHE A 784 -10.73 11.95 -9.80
N ALA A 785 -11.25 10.78 -10.19
CA ALA A 785 -12.08 10.61 -11.38
C ALA A 785 -13.25 9.69 -11.07
N VAL A 786 -14.38 9.93 -11.73
CA VAL A 786 -15.61 9.14 -11.53
C VAL A 786 -16.17 8.73 -12.89
N ASP A 787 -16.56 7.47 -13.00
CA ASP A 787 -17.23 6.96 -14.19
C ASP A 787 -18.47 6.14 -13.81
N VAL A 788 -19.37 5.98 -14.78
CA VAL A 788 -20.60 5.19 -14.63
C VAL A 788 -20.37 3.80 -15.20
N ILE A 789 -20.70 2.78 -14.41
CA ILE A 789 -20.69 1.40 -14.89
C ILE A 789 -22.08 0.78 -14.81
N PRO A 790 -22.40 -0.15 -15.73
CA PRO A 790 -23.62 -0.95 -15.62
C PRO A 790 -23.58 -1.80 -14.33
N ALA A 791 -24.66 -1.85 -13.59
CA ALA A 791 -24.82 -2.68 -12.41
C ALA A 791 -26.06 -3.57 -12.53
N SER A 792 -26.16 -4.65 -11.75
CA SER A 792 -27.30 -5.59 -11.75
C SER A 792 -28.65 -4.93 -11.40
N LYS A 793 -28.62 -3.79 -10.72
CA LYS A 793 -29.78 -2.99 -10.31
C LYS A 793 -29.72 -1.55 -10.84
N GLY A 794 -29.30 -1.33 -12.12
CA GLY A 794 -29.23 -0.01 -12.71
C GLY A 794 -27.81 0.48 -12.97
N GLN A 795 -27.46 1.69 -12.48
CA GLN A 795 -26.16 2.33 -12.66
C GLN A 795 -25.42 2.42 -11.33
N GLU A 796 -24.13 2.19 -11.35
CA GLU A 796 -23.23 2.37 -10.22
C GLU A 796 -22.10 3.33 -10.60
N LEU A 797 -21.68 4.19 -9.69
CA LEU A 797 -20.52 5.04 -9.88
C LEU A 797 -19.25 4.32 -9.36
N VAL A 798 -18.20 4.43 -10.13
CA VAL A 798 -16.84 4.05 -9.68
C VAL A 798 -16.02 5.30 -9.50
N MET A 799 -15.70 5.64 -8.27
CA MET A 799 -14.82 6.75 -7.92
C MET A 799 -13.40 6.25 -7.72
N LYS A 800 -12.47 6.78 -8.49
CA LYS A 800 -11.05 6.48 -8.39
C LYS A 800 -10.31 7.67 -7.76
N LEU A 801 -9.64 7.42 -6.64
CA LEU A 801 -8.73 8.39 -6.02
C LEU A 801 -7.36 8.25 -6.71
N LEU A 802 -6.91 9.31 -7.37
CA LEU A 802 -5.75 9.26 -8.28
C LEU A 802 -4.45 9.70 -7.61
N GLN A 803 -4.53 10.62 -6.68
CA GLN A 803 -3.40 11.17 -5.92
C GLN A 803 -3.89 11.85 -4.64
N VAL A 804 -3.07 11.84 -3.59
CA VAL A 804 -3.20 12.71 -2.43
C VAL A 804 -1.85 13.36 -2.16
N ARG A 805 -1.86 14.64 -1.82
CA ARG A 805 -0.66 15.37 -1.44
C ARG A 805 -0.96 16.37 -0.33
N PRO A 806 0.02 16.67 0.53
CA PRO A 806 -0.09 17.77 1.47
C PRO A 806 -0.15 19.10 0.70
N VAL A 807 -0.91 20.05 1.23
CA VAL A 807 -0.84 21.45 0.82
C VAL A 807 0.25 22.10 1.66
N ALA A 808 1.28 22.65 1.02
CA ALA A 808 2.37 23.29 1.73
C ALA A 808 1.87 24.49 2.54
N GLU A 809 2.28 24.58 3.79
CA GLU A 809 2.05 25.75 4.64
C GLU A 809 3.21 26.72 4.46
N PHE A 810 2.88 27.98 4.21
CA PHE A 810 3.88 29.04 4.01
C PHE A 810 3.90 29.98 5.20
N GLY A 811 5.09 30.50 5.44
CA GLY A 811 5.36 31.75 6.08
C GLY A 811 6.18 31.62 7.34
N ASP A 812 7.22 32.46 7.39
CA ASP A 812 7.85 32.90 8.60
C ASP A 812 6.88 33.88 9.28
N ASP A 813 5.99 33.33 10.09
CA ASP A 813 5.03 34.13 10.87
C ASP A 813 5.81 34.74 12.04
N ARG A 814 6.49 35.87 11.78
CA ARG A 814 7.20 36.68 12.80
C ARG A 814 6.23 37.29 13.81
N GLY A 815 4.94 36.93 13.77
CA GLY A 815 3.92 37.48 14.66
C GLY A 815 3.62 38.96 14.44
N VAL A 816 3.89 39.49 13.24
CA VAL A 816 3.60 40.84 12.86
C VAL A 816 2.14 40.93 12.41
N THR A 817 1.37 41.82 13.01
CA THR A 817 -0.02 42.10 12.57
C THR A 817 -0.04 43.01 11.33
N PHE A 818 -1.17 42.96 10.61
CA PHE A 818 -1.35 43.76 9.40
C PHE A 818 -1.15 45.27 9.65
N GLU A 819 -1.69 45.78 10.78
CA GLU A 819 -1.55 47.19 11.19
C GLU A 819 -0.07 47.59 11.39
N LYS A 820 0.73 46.67 11.96
CA LYS A 820 2.15 46.92 12.17
C LYS A 820 2.94 46.90 10.87
N ALA A 821 2.53 46.05 9.92
CA ALA A 821 3.11 46.06 8.59
C ALA A 821 2.74 47.33 7.77
N GLU A 822 1.54 47.88 7.97
CA GLU A 822 1.15 49.19 7.38
C GLU A 822 2.01 50.35 7.88
N GLU A 823 2.50 50.28 9.12
CA GLU A 823 3.42 51.29 9.64
C GLU A 823 4.84 51.14 9.05
N LEU A 824 5.23 49.91 8.68
CA LEU A 824 6.54 49.61 8.09
C LEU A 824 6.59 49.84 6.58
N ILE A 825 5.44 49.90 5.89
CA ILE A 825 5.30 50.14 4.46
C ILE A 825 4.35 51.36 4.28
N PRO A 826 4.85 52.58 4.51
CA PRO A 826 4.02 53.76 4.52
C PRO A 826 3.57 54.18 3.11
N GLU A 827 4.40 53.99 2.08
CA GLU A 827 4.07 54.31 0.70
C GLU A 827 3.50 53.09 -0.03
N LYS A 828 2.18 52.92 -0.02
CA LYS A 828 1.49 51.74 -0.57
C LYS A 828 1.26 51.93 -2.05
N ILE A 829 1.83 51.07 -2.89
CA ILE A 829 1.58 51.05 -4.34
C ILE A 829 0.44 50.07 -4.65
N ILE A 830 0.38 48.92 -3.89
CA ILE A 830 -0.63 47.86 -4.11
C ILE A 830 -1.23 47.45 -2.78
N THR A 831 -2.55 47.32 -2.76
CA THR A 831 -3.28 46.68 -1.65
C THR A 831 -4.21 45.60 -2.18
N SER A 832 -4.38 44.53 -1.42
CA SER A 832 -5.34 43.48 -1.73
C SER A 832 -5.98 42.94 -0.48
N THR A 833 -7.25 42.51 -0.58
CA THR A 833 -7.99 41.77 0.43
C THR A 833 -8.05 40.26 0.13
N LYS A 834 -7.38 39.86 -0.97
CA LYS A 834 -7.33 38.50 -1.46
C LYS A 834 -5.88 38.12 -1.77
N ALA A 835 -5.15 37.77 -0.74
CA ALA A 835 -3.76 37.38 -0.87
C ALA A 835 -3.53 35.97 -0.32
N LEU A 836 -2.50 35.31 -0.84
CA LEU A 836 -2.01 34.01 -0.40
C LEU A 836 -0.51 34.12 -0.13
N GLY A 837 -0.09 33.62 0.99
CA GLY A 837 1.26 33.73 1.51
C GLY A 837 1.22 34.15 2.97
N SER A 838 2.37 34.39 3.58
CA SER A 838 2.50 34.90 4.94
C SER A 838 3.84 35.60 5.12
N GLY A 839 3.84 36.73 5.84
CA GLY A 839 5.05 37.46 6.21
C GLY A 839 5.52 38.45 5.15
N PHE A 840 6.81 38.80 5.23
CA PHE A 840 7.46 39.81 4.39
C PHE A 840 8.12 39.20 3.16
N PHE A 841 7.98 39.90 2.02
CA PHE A 841 8.63 39.63 0.74
C PHE A 841 9.49 40.81 0.37
N GLU A 842 10.78 40.77 0.66
CA GLU A 842 11.71 41.88 0.60
C GLU A 842 12.64 41.82 -0.62
N GLY A 843 13.14 42.97 -1.09
CA GLY A 843 14.21 43.07 -2.07
C GLY A 843 13.78 42.98 -3.52
N MET A 844 12.53 43.32 -3.84
CA MET A 844 12.04 43.38 -5.23
C MET A 844 12.54 44.70 -5.89
N LYS A 845 13.56 44.56 -6.77
CA LYS A 845 14.19 45.68 -7.46
C LYS A 845 13.40 46.15 -8.68
N TYR A 846 12.66 45.26 -9.31
CA TYR A 846 11.93 45.50 -10.55
C TYR A 846 10.45 45.22 -10.39
N ILE A 847 9.62 45.96 -11.23
CA ILE A 847 8.23 45.58 -11.49
C ILE A 847 8.15 45.12 -12.93
N LEU A 848 7.87 43.87 -13.16
CA LEU A 848 7.61 43.30 -14.47
C LEU A 848 6.10 43.31 -14.72
N SER A 849 5.64 44.18 -15.61
CA SER A 849 4.22 44.43 -15.81
C SER A 849 3.78 44.08 -17.23
N VAL A 850 2.64 43.41 -17.35
CA VAL A 850 1.85 43.30 -18.56
C VAL A 850 0.64 44.24 -18.40
N PRO A 851 0.63 45.44 -19.02
CA PRO A 851 -0.50 46.34 -18.90
C PRO A 851 -1.81 45.73 -19.43
N SER A 852 -2.92 45.95 -18.74
CA SER A 852 -4.23 45.45 -19.18
C SER A 852 -4.64 45.94 -20.57
N THR A 853 -4.14 47.11 -20.99
CA THR A 853 -4.34 47.70 -22.32
C THR A 853 -3.57 46.98 -23.43
N SER A 854 -2.51 46.23 -23.09
CA SER A 854 -1.69 45.43 -24.01
C SER A 854 -2.15 43.97 -24.09
N PHE A 855 -3.12 43.56 -23.29
CA PHE A 855 -3.59 42.17 -23.26
C PHE A 855 -4.42 41.83 -24.49
N ASP A 856 -3.98 40.85 -25.25
CA ASP A 856 -4.66 40.22 -26.38
C ASP A 856 -4.69 38.71 -26.22
N SER A 857 -5.87 38.16 -26.05
CA SER A 857 -6.05 36.69 -25.86
C SER A 857 -5.52 35.85 -27.02
N ALA A 858 -5.42 36.42 -28.24
CA ALA A 858 -4.84 35.72 -29.38
C ALA A 858 -3.30 35.64 -29.33
N ARG A 859 -2.65 36.49 -28.51
CA ARG A 859 -1.18 36.63 -28.45
C ARG A 859 -0.56 36.31 -27.09
N THR A 860 -1.28 35.63 -26.23
CA THR A 860 -0.81 35.33 -24.87
C THR A 860 0.47 34.50 -24.84
N ARG A 861 0.75 33.69 -25.87
CA ARG A 861 2.02 32.95 -26.00
C ARG A 861 3.20 33.90 -26.25
N GLU A 862 3.03 34.88 -27.14
CA GLU A 862 4.05 35.90 -27.40
C GLU A 862 4.33 36.72 -26.12
N MET A 863 3.28 37.02 -25.32
CA MET A 863 3.43 37.65 -24.01
C MET A 863 4.25 36.80 -23.04
N ALA A 864 3.97 35.48 -22.98
CA ALA A 864 4.72 34.55 -22.12
C ALA A 864 6.20 34.48 -22.53
N GLU A 865 6.50 34.42 -23.84
CA GLU A 865 7.87 34.42 -24.36
C GLU A 865 8.61 35.71 -24.00
N GLU A 866 7.93 36.85 -24.09
CA GLU A 866 8.52 38.13 -23.72
C GLU A 866 8.79 38.24 -22.22
N VAL A 867 7.84 37.78 -21.38
CA VAL A 867 8.02 37.70 -19.93
C VAL A 867 9.22 36.79 -19.58
N ALA A 868 9.33 35.60 -20.18
CA ALA A 868 10.45 34.69 -19.97
C ALA A 868 11.81 35.31 -20.30
N ARG A 869 11.88 36.04 -21.43
CA ARG A 869 13.09 36.72 -21.84
C ARG A 869 13.53 37.82 -20.85
N ILE A 870 12.57 38.61 -20.34
CA ILE A 870 12.87 39.69 -19.37
C ILE A 870 13.20 39.09 -18.00
N ASN A 871 12.51 38.00 -17.57
CA ASN A 871 12.83 37.30 -16.34
C ASN A 871 14.28 36.74 -16.36
N LYS A 872 14.74 36.25 -17.52
CA LYS A 872 16.13 35.84 -17.69
C LYS A 872 17.11 36.99 -17.51
N GLN A 873 16.81 38.17 -18.01
CA GLN A 873 17.66 39.37 -17.80
C GLN A 873 17.74 39.72 -16.30
N ILE A 874 16.61 39.72 -15.61
CA ILE A 874 16.54 39.96 -14.15
C ILE A 874 17.38 38.91 -13.38
N LYS A 875 17.32 37.63 -13.79
CA LYS A 875 18.11 36.57 -13.24
C LYS A 875 19.60 36.77 -13.43
N ASP A 876 20.03 37.13 -14.64
CA ASP A 876 21.44 37.36 -14.97
C ASP A 876 22.05 38.53 -14.16
N GLU A 877 21.19 39.46 -13.69
CA GLU A 877 21.58 40.56 -12.79
C GLU A 877 21.54 40.14 -11.31
N GLY A 878 21.09 38.92 -10.95
CA GLY A 878 20.87 38.49 -9.58
C GLY A 878 19.83 39.29 -8.82
N ALA A 879 18.87 39.90 -9.52
CA ALA A 879 17.81 40.74 -8.96
C ALA A 879 16.48 39.93 -8.86
N SER A 880 15.49 40.50 -8.19
CA SER A 880 14.14 39.93 -8.12
C SER A 880 13.09 40.97 -8.47
N CYS A 881 11.88 40.52 -8.79
CA CYS A 881 10.81 41.40 -9.25
C CYS A 881 9.46 41.12 -8.59
N LEU A 882 8.57 42.11 -8.72
CA LEU A 882 7.14 42.03 -8.59
C LEU A 882 6.56 41.81 -9.99
N LEU A 883 5.78 40.70 -10.17
CA LEU A 883 5.11 40.41 -11.43
C LEU A 883 3.65 40.86 -11.39
N ILE A 884 3.22 41.68 -12.35
CA ILE A 884 1.84 42.17 -12.42
C ILE A 884 1.28 41.92 -13.83
N GLY A 885 0.06 41.40 -13.92
CA GLY A 885 -0.58 41.24 -15.21
C GLY A 885 -2.06 40.84 -15.13
N PRO A 886 -2.77 40.98 -16.26
CA PRO A 886 -4.18 40.67 -16.36
C PRO A 886 -4.44 39.19 -16.48
N GLY A 887 -5.43 38.72 -15.76
CA GLY A 887 -5.86 37.34 -15.81
C GLY A 887 -4.97 36.37 -15.02
N ARG A 888 -5.12 35.06 -15.28
CA ARG A 888 -4.39 34.00 -14.59
C ARG A 888 -2.99 33.82 -15.16
N TRP A 889 -1.99 33.83 -14.32
CA TRP A 889 -0.67 33.37 -14.70
C TRP A 889 -0.63 31.82 -14.76
N GLY A 890 0.02 31.30 -15.81
CA GLY A 890 0.16 29.83 -16.00
C GLY A 890 -1.11 29.12 -16.53
N SER A 891 -2.11 29.87 -17.02
CA SER A 891 -3.29 29.25 -17.64
C SER A 891 -3.00 28.88 -19.09
N SER A 892 -3.30 27.61 -19.45
CA SER A 892 -3.23 27.15 -20.85
C SER A 892 -4.37 27.68 -21.73
N ASP A 893 -5.43 28.22 -21.13
CA ASP A 893 -6.55 28.84 -21.84
C ASP A 893 -6.24 30.34 -22.09
N PRO A 894 -6.07 30.77 -23.35
CA PRO A 894 -5.73 32.17 -23.70
C PRO A 894 -6.74 33.21 -23.23
N TRP A 895 -8.00 32.81 -23.05
CA TRP A 895 -9.05 33.72 -22.56
C TRP A 895 -9.00 33.99 -21.07
N LEU A 896 -8.26 33.12 -20.32
CA LEU A 896 -8.17 33.23 -18.88
C LEU A 896 -6.87 33.88 -18.40
N GLY A 897 -5.83 33.99 -19.26
CA GLY A 897 -4.58 34.61 -18.85
C GLY A 897 -3.36 34.25 -19.69
N ILE A 898 -2.18 34.36 -19.11
CA ILE A 898 -0.87 34.22 -19.77
C ILE A 898 -0.25 32.87 -19.46
N PRO A 899 0.09 32.01 -20.46
CA PRO A 899 0.52 30.64 -20.29
C PRO A 899 2.02 30.49 -19.93
N VAL A 900 2.48 31.20 -18.91
CA VAL A 900 3.85 31.05 -18.40
C VAL A 900 4.02 29.73 -17.62
N ILE A 901 5.22 29.18 -17.63
CA ILE A 901 5.65 28.13 -16.71
C ILE A 901 6.53 28.75 -15.62
N TRP A 902 6.83 27.99 -14.56
CA TRP A 902 7.62 28.54 -13.44
C TRP A 902 8.99 29.11 -13.86
N SER A 903 9.69 28.45 -14.78
CA SER A 903 10.98 28.93 -15.28
C SER A 903 10.92 30.32 -15.92
N ASP A 904 9.76 30.70 -16.44
CA ASP A 904 9.57 31.98 -17.13
C ASP A 904 9.42 33.17 -16.18
N ILE A 905 9.20 32.87 -14.88
CA ILE A 905 8.93 33.88 -13.85
C ILE A 905 9.68 33.57 -12.53
N SER A 906 10.76 32.81 -12.59
CA SER A 906 11.53 32.32 -11.44
C SER A 906 12.03 33.41 -10.49
N GLU A 907 12.19 34.64 -10.97
CA GLU A 907 12.69 35.78 -10.18
C GLU A 907 11.57 36.59 -9.53
N ALA A 908 10.30 36.23 -9.76
CA ALA A 908 9.17 36.87 -9.11
C ALA A 908 9.05 36.45 -7.65
N LYS A 909 9.15 37.38 -6.71
CA LYS A 909 8.90 37.15 -5.28
C LYS A 909 7.43 37.32 -4.91
N MET A 910 6.72 38.19 -5.67
CA MET A 910 5.27 38.37 -5.57
C MET A 910 4.63 38.45 -6.94
N ILE A 911 3.44 37.90 -7.05
CA ILE A 911 2.64 37.85 -8.28
C ILE A 911 1.29 38.51 -7.99
N VAL A 912 0.89 39.42 -8.87
CA VAL A 912 -0.40 40.14 -8.85
C VAL A 912 -1.18 39.79 -10.10
N GLU A 913 -2.34 39.18 -9.93
CA GLU A 913 -3.33 39.01 -11.00
C GLU A 913 -4.33 40.16 -10.96
N THR A 914 -4.41 40.92 -12.05
CA THR A 914 -5.40 41.99 -12.19
C THR A 914 -6.59 41.55 -13.05
N ALA A 915 -7.73 42.16 -12.89
CA ALA A 915 -8.90 41.85 -13.69
C ALA A 915 -8.66 42.18 -15.20
N ILE A 916 -9.18 41.28 -16.06
CA ILE A 916 -9.27 41.55 -17.49
C ILE A 916 -10.50 42.48 -17.72
N PRO A 917 -10.40 43.54 -18.49
CA PRO A 917 -11.53 44.44 -18.75
C PRO A 917 -12.77 43.69 -19.26
N GLY A 918 -13.89 43.79 -18.54
CA GLY A 918 -15.14 43.10 -18.86
C GLY A 918 -15.27 41.66 -18.42
N TYR A 919 -14.25 41.10 -17.75
CA TYR A 919 -14.23 39.73 -17.28
C TYR A 919 -13.86 39.62 -15.80
N ARG A 920 -14.66 38.89 -15.04
CA ARG A 920 -14.24 38.43 -13.72
C ARG A 920 -13.56 37.08 -13.88
N ILE A 921 -12.29 37.00 -13.48
CA ILE A 921 -11.53 35.78 -13.50
C ILE A 921 -11.43 35.28 -12.08
N GLU A 922 -11.82 34.03 -11.86
CA GLU A 922 -11.57 33.37 -10.57
C GLU A 922 -10.10 32.97 -10.44
N PRO A 923 -9.49 33.09 -9.25
CA PRO A 923 -8.10 32.71 -9.02
C PRO A 923 -7.82 31.26 -9.40
N SER A 924 -6.59 30.98 -9.81
CA SER A 924 -6.14 29.65 -10.31
C SER A 924 -6.00 28.58 -9.23
N GLN A 925 -6.98 28.42 -8.33
CA GLN A 925 -6.95 27.35 -7.34
C GLN A 925 -7.04 25.97 -8.02
N GLY A 926 -6.19 25.00 -7.61
CA GLY A 926 -6.24 23.64 -8.12
C GLY A 926 -5.33 23.36 -9.32
N THR A 927 -4.60 24.33 -9.83
CA THR A 927 -3.64 24.16 -10.92
C THR A 927 -2.25 23.78 -10.40
N HIS A 928 -1.45 23.09 -11.22
CA HIS A 928 -0.05 22.82 -10.92
C HIS A 928 0.76 24.12 -10.75
N PHE A 929 0.46 25.13 -11.57
CA PHE A 929 1.11 26.42 -11.48
C PHE A 929 0.87 27.08 -10.11
N PHE A 930 -0.38 27.13 -9.66
CA PHE A 930 -0.73 27.68 -8.35
C PHE A 930 -0.06 26.93 -7.19
N GLN A 931 0.06 25.60 -7.32
CA GLN A 931 0.74 24.79 -6.32
C GLN A 931 2.23 25.08 -6.24
N ASN A 932 2.89 25.25 -7.38
CA ASN A 932 4.31 25.57 -7.41
C ASN A 932 4.58 26.96 -6.82
N ILE A 933 3.77 27.97 -7.16
CA ILE A 933 3.88 29.31 -6.58
C ILE A 933 3.78 29.24 -5.06
N THR A 934 2.73 28.59 -4.57
CA THR A 934 2.51 28.44 -3.14
C THR A 934 3.66 27.69 -2.49
N SER A 935 4.27 26.70 -3.14
CA SER A 935 5.37 25.89 -2.61
C SER A 935 6.72 26.59 -2.57
N LEU A 936 6.92 27.52 -3.47
CA LEU A 936 8.18 28.27 -3.58
C LEU A 936 8.20 29.52 -2.70
N GLY A 937 7.15 29.72 -1.91
CA GLY A 937 7.07 30.86 -1.01
C GLY A 937 6.92 32.19 -1.75
N VAL A 938 6.30 32.18 -2.92
CA VAL A 938 5.98 33.39 -3.67
C VAL A 938 4.67 33.99 -3.16
N GLY A 939 4.65 35.26 -2.84
CA GLY A 939 3.42 35.97 -2.48
C GLY A 939 2.49 36.08 -3.68
N TYR A 940 1.20 35.82 -3.48
CA TYR A 940 0.24 35.81 -4.57
C TYR A 940 -1.01 36.64 -4.20
N LEU A 941 -1.39 37.59 -5.09
CA LEU A 941 -2.51 38.49 -4.88
C LEU A 941 -3.42 38.48 -6.08
N THR A 942 -4.71 38.62 -5.83
CA THR A 942 -5.69 38.94 -6.87
C THR A 942 -6.34 40.30 -6.59
N ILE A 943 -6.49 41.12 -7.63
CA ILE A 943 -7.06 42.44 -7.51
C ILE A 943 -8.12 42.62 -8.58
N ASP A 944 -9.35 42.84 -8.16
CA ASP A 944 -10.44 43.25 -9.01
C ASP A 944 -10.98 44.59 -8.47
N THR A 945 -10.56 45.68 -9.07
CA THR A 945 -10.90 47.04 -8.63
C THR A 945 -12.40 47.31 -8.74
N VAL A 946 -13.11 46.63 -9.65
CA VAL A 946 -14.57 46.79 -9.83
C VAL A 946 -15.34 46.23 -8.64
N TYR A 947 -14.83 45.16 -8.02
CA TYR A 947 -15.46 44.52 -6.86
C TYR A 947 -14.84 44.96 -5.52
N GLY A 948 -13.85 45.83 -5.53
CA GLY A 948 -13.25 46.40 -4.33
C GLY A 948 -12.32 45.43 -3.60
N ASP A 949 -11.73 44.47 -4.31
CA ASP A 949 -10.82 43.48 -3.74
C ASP A 949 -9.42 44.05 -3.43
N GLY A 950 -9.12 45.27 -3.92
CA GLY A 950 -7.85 45.96 -3.70
C GLY A 950 -7.61 47.10 -4.69
N THR A 951 -6.41 47.67 -4.62
CA THR A 951 -6.02 48.84 -5.49
C THR A 951 -4.63 48.59 -6.05
N VAL A 952 -4.41 49.08 -7.27
CA VAL A 952 -3.10 49.24 -7.90
C VAL A 952 -2.93 50.68 -8.27
N ASP A 953 -1.89 51.35 -7.80
CA ASP A 953 -1.55 52.71 -8.16
C ASP A 953 -0.78 52.72 -9.49
N GLU A 954 -1.52 52.74 -10.61
CA GLU A 954 -0.94 52.70 -11.95
C GLU A 954 -0.15 53.99 -12.25
N GLU A 955 -0.52 55.13 -11.64
CA GLU A 955 0.19 56.41 -11.84
C GLU A 955 1.55 56.35 -11.14
N ALA A 956 1.62 55.84 -9.91
CA ALA A 956 2.88 55.63 -9.20
C ALA A 956 3.82 54.66 -9.96
N ILE A 957 3.29 53.56 -10.51
CA ILE A 957 4.09 52.62 -11.30
C ILE A 957 4.57 53.25 -12.61
N ALA A 958 3.71 53.98 -13.32
CA ALA A 958 4.08 54.65 -14.57
C ALA A 958 5.10 55.77 -14.36
N GLY A 959 5.18 56.36 -13.17
CA GLY A 959 6.16 57.36 -12.78
C GLY A 959 7.57 56.83 -12.52
N LEU A 960 7.77 55.49 -12.45
CA LEU A 960 9.07 54.86 -12.24
C LEU A 960 9.93 54.86 -13.52
N GLU A 961 11.24 54.64 -13.36
CA GLU A 961 12.18 54.48 -14.47
C GLU A 961 11.80 53.27 -15.32
N CYS A 962 11.28 53.44 -16.53
CA CYS A 962 11.01 52.37 -17.46
C CYS A 962 12.32 51.93 -18.15
N VAL A 963 12.85 50.77 -17.77
CA VAL A 963 14.13 50.25 -18.32
C VAL A 963 13.91 49.34 -19.54
N TYR A 964 12.68 48.89 -19.75
CA TYR A 964 12.28 48.18 -20.97
C TYR A 964 10.81 48.48 -21.28
N ASP A 965 10.53 48.88 -22.53
CA ASP A 965 9.17 49.18 -23.05
C ASP A 965 8.96 48.34 -24.33
N GLY A 966 8.41 47.15 -24.17
CA GLY A 966 8.16 46.21 -25.26
C GLY A 966 6.71 46.25 -25.78
N PRO A 967 6.41 45.43 -26.79
CA PRO A 967 5.07 45.34 -27.35
C PRO A 967 4.00 44.88 -26.35
N TYR A 968 4.35 44.02 -25.40
CA TYR A 968 3.40 43.51 -24.41
C TYR A 968 3.87 43.73 -22.96
N VAL A 969 5.17 43.82 -22.73
CA VAL A 969 5.76 43.79 -21.40
C VAL A 969 6.51 45.09 -21.13
N LYS A 970 6.35 45.66 -19.94
CA LYS A 970 7.13 46.78 -19.44
C LYS A 970 7.90 46.39 -18.19
N LEU A 971 9.16 46.80 -18.11
CA LEU A 971 9.99 46.62 -16.94
C LEU A 971 10.31 47.98 -16.32
N TYR A 972 9.85 48.16 -15.08
CA TYR A 972 10.13 49.36 -14.31
C TYR A 972 11.16 49.05 -13.23
N LYS A 973 12.08 49.95 -13.01
CA LYS A 973 13.05 49.87 -11.92
C LYS A 973 12.57 50.72 -10.75
N ALA A 974 12.47 50.06 -9.59
CA ALA A 974 12.11 50.79 -8.37
C ALA A 974 13.26 51.64 -7.85
N PRO A 975 13.05 52.83 -7.29
CA PRO A 975 14.08 53.71 -6.73
C PRO A 975 14.76 53.05 -5.51
N GLU A 976 13.98 52.35 -4.68
CA GLU A 976 14.37 51.47 -3.59
C GLU A 976 13.74 50.10 -3.79
N CYS A 977 14.24 49.08 -3.13
CA CYS A 977 13.63 47.74 -3.26
C CYS A 977 12.25 47.75 -2.61
N LEU A 978 11.28 47.26 -3.35
CA LEU A 978 9.93 47.08 -2.84
C LEU A 978 9.86 45.96 -1.81
N THR A 979 9.00 46.19 -0.83
CA THR A 979 8.64 45.22 0.20
C THR A 979 7.14 44.94 0.16
N GLY A 980 6.78 43.69 0.17
CA GLY A 980 5.41 43.23 0.31
C GLY A 980 5.19 42.55 1.67
N PHE A 981 3.98 42.61 2.19
CA PHE A 981 3.54 41.90 3.36
C PHE A 981 2.17 41.25 3.11
N ILE A 982 2.03 40.00 3.53
CA ILE A 982 0.77 39.26 3.49
C ILE A 982 0.44 38.75 4.91
N ASP A 983 -0.76 39.13 5.38
CA ASP A 983 -1.31 38.61 6.64
C ASP A 983 -2.16 37.35 6.35
N ARG A 984 -1.69 36.21 6.80
CA ARG A 984 -2.36 34.92 6.64
C ARG A 984 -3.75 34.87 7.28
N ASN A 985 -3.95 35.60 8.38
CA ASN A 985 -5.19 35.50 9.15
C ASN A 985 -6.34 36.27 8.50
N THR A 986 -6.00 37.36 7.84
CA THR A 986 -6.98 38.27 7.20
C THR A 986 -6.98 38.16 5.68
N ASN A 987 -6.02 37.43 5.07
CA ASN A 987 -5.75 37.35 3.63
C ASN A 987 -5.54 38.73 2.99
N LYS A 988 -5.12 39.73 3.77
CA LYS A 988 -4.80 41.08 3.29
C LYS A 988 -3.32 41.18 2.92
N ALA A 989 -3.04 41.96 1.93
CA ALA A 989 -1.67 42.26 1.51
C ALA A 989 -1.46 43.72 1.19
N ILE A 990 -0.21 44.17 1.38
CA ILE A 990 0.30 45.48 0.98
C ILE A 990 1.65 45.31 0.29
N ILE A 991 1.92 46.12 -0.72
CA ILE A 991 3.22 46.22 -1.40
C ILE A 991 3.55 47.71 -1.56
N GLY A 992 4.78 48.08 -1.25
CA GLY A 992 5.26 49.44 -1.36
C GLY A 992 6.67 49.66 -0.84
N TYR A 993 6.99 50.85 -0.42
CA TYR A 993 8.28 51.27 0.15
C TYR A 993 8.20 51.49 1.63
#